data_0ddc949dee1c9138e766290263f30631
#
_entry.id   0ddc949dee1c9138e766290263f30631
#
_cell.length_a   1.000
_cell.length_b   1.000
_cell.length_c   1.000
_cell.angle_alpha   90.00
_cell.angle_beta   90.00
_cell.angle_gamma   90.00
#
_symmetry.space_group_name_H-M   'P 1'
#
loop_
_entity.id
_entity.type
_entity.pdbx_description
1 polymer ?
#
loop_
_entity_poly.entity_id
_entity_poly.type
_entity_poly.pdbx_seq_one_letter_code
_entity_poly.pdbx_strand_id
1 'polypeptide(L)'
;MKKLLAILLSLAVIFAMLPVGVFADETGDQPQGGSDINAGDDSKPEIDPDTVHLNGVTEKNPGSSYDAAITFADNVYYYRTISDAFKDAIADDVVTLQRSIALSENLYLYAEVPVTLDLAGQTLTCGSSRVFTGYDGEKVYSSDITFTDTKGGGKIYATVNQVAVYVSSGKFTFSGGSIVNTYSPEKTSAYGIYAKRNSEVNITAGSVLAETAVMAWPATVNITGGIIQGTYQAGLRVNGDKDTQTGSVANIYGGYISCFDYAGIYGDDSATVNFYGGYIYGKYGVYLYDKSEVTVNGGEIQGRDASAAVARKSKFTLNDGTLDGSVITEYEGATFVMNGGSVKTAGSDIAIMGNAEEGHGGVSIVINGGTITSDATAMYLPQSGTTTIKGGSITGAAGIEIKSGRLEISPISDDALTIEAVGVPYSGGSPDSNLNNEDGAAVAVTGDARYTGDIDVNISGGTFNSTYGIAFWAYNPDGSRCIKNLDISGGIFTGGKYNSKKYSACAAYNAKGFVRGGSFNTDPATLVARGYASETSGSSYEVKNGVTFKGEKSDIATDEASGNTTKTITRTGTDAASNPVQQITRTVTGKNGEPVKNITETSFEYEKNILTIKTTAVKGEAASSEAIVEIKGDITEEALSDANALLKEAELELATTGGGSVQQIIRLSTDKTSLAVKKSVFNSIMQTGMLEVQTSEGTYRFNAEEMELIADKAAGDSITLSSESVEIVKQQRINKAMAAKPSVSSISRKNSLVTVKWNKKDGVDGYILKLVTGGKTYTQKITDATVSEFTFSQKVTKSYRVKAASVTEVDGQQVTSSYSYKTSVVKPTVSKISKASKTKKVTVKWKRMSSADGFRVRLVYKGKTTSKYISNPKAVSYTFNKKVTGAYKVKISSYSNIEGKKAYSTEKTFSRK
;
A
#
# COMPACT_ATOMS: atom_id res chain seq x y z
N MET A 1 -2.90 -21.30 -40.34
CA MET A 1 -1.59 -21.50 -40.95
C MET A 1 -0.72 -20.23 -40.93
N LYS A 2 -1.19 -19.04 -41.34
CA LYS A 2 -0.34 -17.82 -41.29
C LYS A 2 0.04 -17.39 -39.87
N LYS A 3 -0.80 -17.57 -38.87
CA LYS A 3 -0.49 -17.26 -37.45
C LYS A 3 0.50 -18.25 -36.81
N LEU A 4 0.44 -19.52 -37.19
CA LEU A 4 1.38 -20.55 -36.73
C LEU A 4 2.78 -20.35 -37.34
N LEU A 5 2.83 -19.85 -38.57
CA LEU A 5 4.08 -19.51 -39.25
C LEU A 5 4.74 -18.27 -38.67
N ALA A 6 3.96 -17.29 -38.23
CA ALA A 6 4.45 -16.10 -37.53
C ALA A 6 5.04 -16.45 -36.15
N ILE A 7 4.43 -17.36 -35.40
CA ILE A 7 4.93 -17.86 -34.12
C ILE A 7 6.23 -18.67 -34.31
N LEU A 8 6.29 -19.48 -35.35
CA LEU A 8 7.50 -20.25 -35.69
C LEU A 8 8.64 -19.34 -36.21
N LEU A 9 8.31 -18.24 -36.94
CA LEU A 9 9.30 -17.27 -37.39
C LEU A 9 9.82 -16.39 -36.23
N SER A 10 8.98 -16.02 -35.29
CA SER A 10 9.41 -15.29 -34.11
C SER A 10 10.30 -16.14 -33.20
N LEU A 11 10.02 -17.45 -33.04
CA LEU A 11 10.91 -18.37 -32.35
C LEU A 11 12.28 -18.52 -33.04
N ALA A 12 12.30 -18.55 -34.39
CA ALA A 12 13.54 -18.68 -35.14
C ALA A 12 14.41 -17.38 -35.07
N VAL A 13 13.80 -16.22 -35.00
CA VAL A 13 14.49 -14.91 -34.85
C VAL A 13 15.04 -14.72 -33.45
N ILE A 14 14.35 -15.23 -32.43
CA ILE A 14 14.81 -15.15 -31.01
C ILE A 14 16.04 -16.05 -30.80
N PHE A 15 16.11 -17.22 -31.44
CA PHE A 15 17.29 -18.07 -31.38
C PHE A 15 18.52 -17.52 -32.16
N ALA A 16 18.32 -16.60 -33.11
CA ALA A 16 19.39 -16.00 -33.91
C ALA A 16 19.99 -14.71 -33.33
N MET A 17 19.42 -14.14 -32.30
CA MET A 17 19.84 -12.86 -31.73
C MET A 17 20.44 -12.91 -30.31
N LEU A 18 20.78 -14.10 -29.81
CA LEU A 18 21.48 -14.19 -28.53
C LEU A 18 22.99 -13.99 -28.78
N PRO A 19 23.62 -12.92 -28.25
CA PRO A 19 25.08 -12.81 -28.29
C PRO A 19 25.68 -13.88 -27.38
N VAL A 20 26.59 -14.67 -27.93
CA VAL A 20 27.48 -15.53 -27.16
C VAL A 20 28.47 -14.62 -26.42
N GLY A 21 28.10 -14.19 -25.23
CA GLY A 21 28.94 -13.43 -24.32
C GLY A 21 29.85 -14.39 -23.55
N VAL A 22 31.12 -14.30 -23.87
CA VAL A 22 32.24 -14.92 -23.12
C VAL A 22 32.27 -14.26 -21.73
N PHE A 23 32.11 -15.05 -20.67
CA PHE A 23 32.38 -14.58 -19.31
C PHE A 23 33.90 -14.51 -19.11
N ALA A 24 34.42 -13.30 -18.96
CA ALA A 24 35.76 -13.06 -18.46
C ALA A 24 35.67 -12.95 -16.92
N ASP A 25 36.53 -13.72 -16.30
CA ASP A 25 36.81 -13.75 -14.87
C ASP A 25 37.42 -12.43 -14.42
N GLU A 26 36.82 -11.72 -13.48
CA GLU A 26 37.52 -10.65 -12.75
C GLU A 26 37.39 -10.89 -11.23
N THR A 27 38.52 -11.27 -10.67
CA THR A 27 38.84 -11.30 -9.25
C THR A 27 38.92 -9.88 -8.67
N GLY A 28 38.28 -9.62 -7.55
CA GLY A 28 38.39 -8.36 -6.84
C GLY A 28 37.86 -8.37 -5.42
N ASP A 29 38.78 -8.61 -4.49
CA ASP A 29 38.85 -8.19 -3.09
C ASP A 29 37.69 -8.35 -2.10
N GLN A 30 37.94 -9.28 -1.18
CA GLN A 30 37.31 -9.38 0.15
C GLN A 30 38.08 -8.53 1.18
N PRO A 31 37.42 -7.91 2.14
CA PRO A 31 38.08 -7.47 3.38
C PRO A 31 38.13 -8.59 4.39
N GLN A 32 39.37 -8.85 4.87
CA GLN A 32 39.67 -9.74 5.98
C GLN A 32 39.16 -9.18 7.31
N GLY A 33 38.52 -10.03 8.12
CA GLY A 33 38.31 -9.83 9.53
C GLY A 33 38.23 -11.20 10.20
N GLY A 34 39.33 -11.62 10.78
CA GLY A 34 39.44 -12.91 11.41
C GLY A 34 38.79 -13.00 12.79
N SER A 35 38.33 -14.20 13.12
CA SER A 35 38.43 -14.77 14.46
C SER A 35 38.39 -16.29 14.35
N ASP A 36 39.46 -16.92 14.86
CA ASP A 36 39.62 -18.35 15.03
C ASP A 36 38.44 -18.98 15.78
N ILE A 37 37.79 -19.97 15.17
CA ILE A 37 37.04 -20.97 15.89
C ILE A 37 37.44 -22.34 15.34
N ASN A 38 37.84 -23.22 16.23
CA ASN A 38 38.31 -24.59 16.08
C ASN A 38 37.64 -25.37 14.95
N ALA A 39 38.48 -26.02 14.15
CA ALA A 39 38.10 -27.11 13.26
C ALA A 39 37.54 -28.28 14.10
N GLY A 40 36.24 -28.42 14.14
CA GLY A 40 35.55 -29.66 14.46
C GLY A 40 35.62 -30.56 13.23
N ASP A 41 35.97 -31.80 13.46
CA ASP A 41 36.02 -32.91 12.51
C ASP A 41 34.63 -33.10 11.83
N ASP A 42 34.38 -32.47 10.68
CA ASP A 42 33.22 -32.70 9.82
C ASP A 42 33.53 -33.88 8.85
N SER A 43 33.82 -35.04 9.41
CA SER A 43 33.62 -36.28 8.68
C SER A 43 32.11 -36.52 8.58
N LYS A 44 31.50 -36.23 7.44
CA LYS A 44 30.17 -36.77 7.08
C LYS A 44 30.25 -38.28 7.36
N PRO A 45 29.29 -38.88 8.07
CA PRO A 45 29.26 -40.32 8.25
C PRO A 45 29.30 -40.98 6.87
N GLU A 46 30.27 -41.83 6.61
CA GLU A 46 30.40 -42.62 5.42
C GLU A 46 29.15 -43.50 5.32
N ILE A 47 28.22 -43.18 4.40
CA ILE A 47 27.01 -43.96 4.22
C ILE A 47 27.40 -45.24 3.51
N ASP A 48 27.18 -46.41 4.13
CA ASP A 48 27.42 -47.72 3.56
C ASP A 48 26.59 -47.93 2.32
N PRO A 49 27.19 -48.07 1.12
CA PRO A 49 26.48 -48.25 -0.15
C PRO A 49 25.49 -49.41 -0.16
N ASP A 50 25.75 -50.44 0.63
CA ASP A 50 24.89 -51.64 0.70
C ASP A 50 23.61 -51.42 1.56
N THR A 51 23.52 -50.29 2.25
CA THR A 51 22.35 -49.93 3.09
C THR A 51 21.38 -48.92 2.48
N VAL A 52 21.74 -48.35 1.32
CA VAL A 52 20.92 -47.38 0.57
C VAL A 52 20.44 -47.95 -0.77
N HIS A 53 19.40 -47.36 -1.34
CA HIS A 53 18.85 -47.75 -2.63
C HIS A 53 18.42 -49.23 -2.74
N LEU A 54 17.90 -49.78 -1.63
CA LEU A 54 17.50 -51.18 -1.49
C LEU A 54 16.45 -51.68 -2.50
N ASN A 55 15.64 -50.76 -3.06
CA ASN A 55 14.66 -51.07 -4.08
C ASN A 55 15.14 -50.91 -5.52
N GLY A 56 16.38 -50.45 -5.70
CA GLY A 56 17.04 -50.33 -6.98
C GLY A 56 17.69 -51.64 -7.45
N VAL A 57 17.77 -51.85 -8.73
CA VAL A 57 18.42 -53.04 -9.34
C VAL A 57 19.69 -52.60 -10.05
N THR A 58 20.83 -53.25 -9.71
CA THR A 58 22.12 -53.01 -10.35
C THR A 58 22.32 -53.98 -11.53
N GLU A 59 21.87 -53.62 -12.72
CA GLU A 59 22.03 -54.38 -13.94
C GLU A 59 23.07 -53.73 -14.86
N LYS A 60 23.99 -54.50 -15.42
CA LYS A 60 25.02 -54.01 -16.38
C LYS A 60 24.48 -53.61 -17.72
N ASN A 61 23.22 -53.96 -18.05
CA ASN A 61 22.59 -53.62 -19.32
C ASN A 61 21.05 -53.52 -19.10
N PRO A 62 20.56 -52.41 -18.50
CA PRO A 62 19.14 -52.26 -18.29
C PRO A 62 18.43 -52.14 -19.62
N GLY A 63 17.57 -53.08 -19.96
CA GLY A 63 16.69 -52.98 -21.12
C GLY A 63 15.74 -51.80 -20.96
N SER A 64 14.86 -51.56 -21.92
CA SER A 64 13.81 -50.51 -21.93
C SER A 64 12.75 -50.60 -20.81
N SER A 65 12.99 -51.40 -19.77
CA SER A 65 12.02 -51.72 -18.71
C SER A 65 12.09 -50.81 -17.47
N TYR A 66 13.07 -49.93 -17.44
CA TYR A 66 13.27 -49.00 -16.29
C TYR A 66 13.01 -47.55 -16.68
N ASP A 67 12.31 -46.82 -15.81
CA ASP A 67 11.96 -45.42 -16.02
C ASP A 67 13.04 -44.47 -15.52
N ALA A 68 13.72 -44.84 -14.43
CA ALA A 68 14.65 -43.95 -13.73
C ALA A 68 15.88 -44.73 -13.21
N ALA A 69 16.97 -43.98 -12.94
CA ALA A 69 18.17 -44.50 -12.32
C ALA A 69 18.74 -43.46 -11.31
N ILE A 70 19.38 -43.96 -10.24
CA ILE A 70 20.21 -43.17 -9.31
C ILE A 70 21.64 -43.69 -9.41
N THR A 71 22.60 -42.80 -9.54
CA THR A 71 24.04 -43.15 -9.45
C THR A 71 24.57 -42.78 -8.06
N PHE A 72 25.05 -43.80 -7.31
CA PHE A 72 25.60 -43.62 -5.97
C PHE A 72 26.84 -44.49 -5.82
N ALA A 73 27.93 -43.90 -5.31
CA ALA A 73 29.20 -44.63 -5.02
C ALA A 73 29.66 -45.55 -6.19
N ASP A 74 29.69 -45.00 -7.43
CA ASP A 74 30.05 -45.71 -8.69
C ASP A 74 29.06 -46.80 -9.15
N ASN A 75 28.00 -47.06 -8.42
CA ASN A 75 26.94 -47.97 -8.82
C ASN A 75 25.75 -47.21 -9.41
N VAL A 76 25.06 -47.84 -10.38
CA VAL A 76 23.82 -47.32 -10.97
C VAL A 76 22.69 -48.24 -10.52
N TYR A 77 21.72 -47.68 -9.84
CA TYR A 77 20.51 -48.34 -9.36
C TYR A 77 19.33 -47.98 -10.27
N TYR A 78 18.71 -48.95 -10.89
CA TYR A 78 17.62 -48.80 -11.84
C TYR A 78 16.26 -49.06 -11.18
N TYR A 79 15.29 -48.23 -11.49
CA TYR A 79 13.92 -48.26 -10.90
C TYR A 79 12.88 -48.40 -12.01
N ARG A 80 11.87 -49.24 -11.77
CA ARG A 80 10.76 -49.43 -12.73
C ARG A 80 9.87 -48.20 -12.83
N THR A 81 9.75 -47.39 -11.76
CA THR A 81 8.97 -46.17 -11.77
C THR A 81 9.79 -45.00 -11.17
N ILE A 82 9.47 -43.80 -11.59
CA ILE A 82 10.05 -42.57 -11.01
C ILE A 82 9.72 -42.48 -9.51
N SER A 83 8.46 -42.80 -9.13
CA SER A 83 8.01 -42.75 -7.74
C SER A 83 8.79 -43.70 -6.81
N ASP A 84 9.20 -44.88 -7.30
CA ASP A 84 10.01 -45.80 -6.48
C ASP A 84 11.43 -45.27 -6.30
N ALA A 85 12.02 -44.63 -7.34
CA ALA A 85 13.29 -43.94 -7.19
C ALA A 85 13.25 -42.80 -6.16
N PHE A 86 12.20 -41.97 -6.18
CA PHE A 86 12.02 -40.89 -5.20
C PHE A 86 11.82 -41.37 -3.76
N LYS A 87 11.16 -42.51 -3.55
CA LYS A 87 10.99 -43.13 -2.21
C LYS A 87 12.27 -43.68 -1.63
N ASP A 88 13.18 -44.12 -2.50
CA ASP A 88 14.45 -44.74 -2.14
C ASP A 88 15.62 -43.74 -2.14
N ALA A 89 15.40 -42.51 -2.60
CA ALA A 89 16.40 -41.46 -2.73
C ALA A 89 16.85 -40.95 -1.35
N ILE A 90 18.15 -40.69 -1.22
CA ILE A 90 18.74 -39.97 -0.11
C ILE A 90 19.07 -38.51 -0.50
N ALA A 91 19.56 -37.74 0.49
CA ALA A 91 19.82 -36.31 0.26
C ALA A 91 20.81 -36.10 -0.90
N ASP A 92 20.47 -35.15 -1.79
CA ASP A 92 21.24 -34.73 -2.96
C ASP A 92 21.30 -35.76 -4.12
N ASP A 93 20.50 -36.83 -4.05
CA ASP A 93 20.41 -37.79 -5.14
C ASP A 93 19.85 -37.16 -6.41
N VAL A 94 20.33 -37.66 -7.57
CA VAL A 94 19.85 -37.34 -8.89
C VAL A 94 19.12 -38.53 -9.50
N VAL A 95 17.80 -38.44 -9.57
CA VAL A 95 16.95 -39.40 -10.27
C VAL A 95 16.94 -39.07 -11.77
N THR A 96 17.68 -39.82 -12.57
CA THR A 96 17.86 -39.57 -14.01
C THR A 96 16.89 -40.40 -14.84
N LEU A 97 16.07 -39.76 -15.70
CA LEU A 97 15.19 -40.47 -16.62
C LEU A 97 15.98 -41.30 -17.64
N GLN A 98 15.58 -42.55 -17.77
CA GLN A 98 16.23 -43.49 -18.73
C GLN A 98 15.54 -43.54 -20.08
N ARG A 99 14.27 -43.16 -20.14
CA ARG A 99 13.46 -43.15 -21.36
C ARG A 99 12.33 -42.12 -21.28
N SER A 100 11.75 -41.79 -22.42
CA SER A 100 10.50 -41.00 -22.44
C SER A 100 9.32 -41.84 -21.97
N ILE A 101 8.43 -41.22 -21.18
CA ILE A 101 7.35 -41.90 -20.47
C ILE A 101 6.02 -41.19 -20.75
N ALA A 102 4.99 -41.98 -21.10
CA ALA A 102 3.62 -41.50 -21.09
C ALA A 102 2.96 -41.89 -19.76
N LEU A 103 2.55 -40.92 -18.97
CA LEU A 103 1.91 -41.15 -17.70
C LEU A 103 0.47 -41.62 -17.87
N SER A 104 0.12 -42.77 -17.29
CA SER A 104 -1.26 -43.30 -17.26
C SER A 104 -2.05 -42.77 -16.08
N GLU A 105 -1.39 -42.31 -15.04
CA GLU A 105 -1.93 -41.74 -13.80
C GLU A 105 -1.06 -40.58 -13.31
N ASN A 106 -1.53 -39.90 -12.27
CA ASN A 106 -0.78 -38.79 -11.69
C ASN A 106 0.57 -39.27 -11.12
N LEU A 107 1.63 -38.54 -11.40
CA LEU A 107 2.95 -38.77 -10.83
C LEU A 107 3.10 -37.95 -9.56
N TYR A 108 3.26 -38.63 -8.44
CA TYR A 108 3.46 -38.00 -7.12
C TYR A 108 4.95 -38.09 -6.72
N LEU A 109 5.59 -36.93 -6.59
CA LEU A 109 6.98 -36.78 -6.20
C LEU A 109 7.04 -36.11 -4.83
N TYR A 110 7.55 -36.87 -3.85
CA TYR A 110 7.77 -36.36 -2.51
C TYR A 110 9.01 -37.02 -1.90
N ALA A 111 9.76 -36.24 -1.17
CA ALA A 111 10.94 -36.69 -0.44
C ALA A 111 11.07 -35.85 0.83
N GLU A 112 11.61 -36.44 1.91
CA GLU A 112 11.90 -35.71 3.15
C GLU A 112 13.28 -35.02 3.10
N VAL A 113 14.02 -35.23 2.01
CA VAL A 113 15.38 -34.74 1.73
C VAL A 113 15.40 -34.07 0.35
N PRO A 114 16.39 -33.21 0.03
CA PRO A 114 16.56 -32.64 -1.32
C PRO A 114 16.83 -33.73 -2.36
N VAL A 115 16.03 -33.75 -3.46
CA VAL A 115 16.17 -34.71 -4.57
C VAL A 115 16.04 -33.99 -5.89
N THR A 116 16.89 -34.35 -6.86
CA THR A 116 16.84 -33.82 -8.21
C THR A 116 16.25 -34.82 -9.19
N LEU A 117 15.29 -34.40 -10.04
CA LEU A 117 14.84 -35.11 -11.23
C LEU A 117 15.57 -34.56 -12.47
N ASP A 118 16.47 -35.33 -13.05
CA ASP A 118 17.09 -34.99 -14.33
C ASP A 118 16.27 -35.60 -15.47
N LEU A 119 15.69 -34.77 -16.32
CA LEU A 119 14.97 -35.20 -17.52
C LEU A 119 15.90 -35.88 -18.53
N ALA A 120 17.19 -35.55 -18.52
CA ALA A 120 18.22 -36.17 -19.35
C ALA A 120 17.85 -36.26 -20.86
N GLY A 121 17.20 -35.23 -21.38
CA GLY A 121 16.70 -35.19 -22.78
C GLY A 121 15.38 -35.94 -23.04
N GLN A 122 14.78 -36.55 -22.02
CA GLN A 122 13.58 -37.38 -22.16
C GLN A 122 12.31 -36.56 -22.00
N THR A 123 11.19 -37.15 -22.43
CA THR A 123 9.86 -36.48 -22.30
C THR A 123 8.96 -37.24 -21.34
N LEU A 124 8.40 -36.54 -20.36
CA LEU A 124 7.25 -36.97 -19.58
C LEU A 124 5.98 -36.45 -20.26
N THR A 125 5.19 -37.32 -20.85
CA THR A 125 3.91 -36.96 -21.49
C THR A 125 2.78 -37.16 -20.47
N CYS A 126 2.10 -36.09 -20.06
CA CYS A 126 1.13 -36.14 -18.97
C CYS A 126 -0.29 -36.55 -19.42
N GLY A 127 -0.64 -36.51 -20.71
CA GLY A 127 -2.01 -36.89 -21.15
C GLY A 127 -3.10 -36.20 -20.31
N SER A 128 -3.87 -36.97 -19.56
CA SER A 128 -4.83 -36.50 -18.55
C SER A 128 -4.24 -36.41 -17.14
N SER A 129 -3.00 -36.85 -16.96
CA SER A 129 -2.32 -36.92 -15.66
C SER A 129 -1.54 -35.64 -15.38
N ARG A 130 -1.01 -35.50 -14.18
CA ARG A 130 -0.23 -34.35 -13.69
C ARG A 130 1.00 -34.81 -12.92
N VAL A 131 1.98 -33.95 -12.82
CA VAL A 131 3.11 -34.12 -11.91
C VAL A 131 2.83 -33.33 -10.64
N PHE A 132 2.82 -33.97 -9.49
CA PHE A 132 2.68 -33.34 -8.17
C PHE A 132 4.02 -33.36 -7.45
N THR A 133 4.42 -32.27 -6.85
CA THR A 133 5.56 -32.19 -5.94
C THR A 133 5.10 -31.85 -4.53
N GLY A 134 5.73 -32.45 -3.50
CA GLY A 134 5.35 -32.28 -2.10
C GLY A 134 3.99 -32.88 -1.74
N TYR A 135 3.57 -33.94 -2.42
CA TYR A 135 2.30 -34.65 -2.19
C TYR A 135 2.38 -36.11 -2.64
N ASP A 136 1.83 -37.04 -1.83
CA ASP A 136 1.84 -38.50 -2.11
C ASP A 136 0.49 -39.04 -2.60
N GLY A 137 -0.49 -38.16 -2.82
CA GLY A 137 -1.88 -38.55 -3.13
C GLY A 137 -2.81 -38.46 -1.91
N GLU A 138 -2.29 -38.50 -0.69
CA GLU A 138 -3.05 -38.43 0.56
C GLU A 138 -2.55 -37.33 1.51
N LYS A 139 -1.22 -37.12 1.59
CA LYS A 139 -0.56 -36.18 2.51
C LYS A 139 0.27 -35.16 1.77
N VAL A 140 0.51 -34.03 2.43
CA VAL A 140 1.37 -32.94 2.00
C VAL A 140 2.70 -33.02 2.74
N TYR A 141 3.80 -32.92 2.03
CA TYR A 141 5.19 -32.98 2.52
C TYR A 141 5.90 -31.68 2.20
N SER A 142 6.78 -31.24 3.09
CA SER A 142 7.69 -30.12 2.83
C SER A 142 8.91 -30.63 2.07
N SER A 143 8.73 -30.98 0.80
CA SER A 143 9.78 -31.54 -0.05
C SER A 143 10.65 -30.44 -0.67
N ASP A 144 11.93 -30.71 -0.91
CA ASP A 144 12.83 -29.89 -1.74
C ASP A 144 13.17 -30.66 -3.02
N ILE A 145 12.53 -30.28 -4.14
CA ILE A 145 12.63 -31.03 -5.40
C ILE A 145 13.14 -30.10 -6.50
N THR A 146 14.19 -30.54 -7.17
CA THR A 146 14.75 -29.82 -8.33
C THR A 146 14.46 -30.61 -9.62
N PHE A 147 13.99 -29.90 -10.66
CA PHE A 147 13.93 -30.45 -12.03
C PHE A 147 15.02 -29.79 -12.87
N THR A 148 15.79 -30.63 -13.56
CA THR A 148 16.87 -30.23 -14.47
C THR A 148 16.83 -31.02 -15.77
N ASP A 149 17.69 -30.68 -16.72
CA ASP A 149 17.84 -31.40 -17.99
C ASP A 149 19.30 -31.32 -18.47
N THR A 150 20.13 -32.23 -18.02
CA THR A 150 21.57 -32.21 -18.29
C THR A 150 21.95 -32.50 -19.74
N LYS A 151 21.08 -33.17 -20.48
CA LYS A 151 21.33 -33.53 -21.88
C LYS A 151 20.69 -32.57 -22.90
N GLY A 152 19.79 -31.70 -22.44
CA GLY A 152 19.04 -30.82 -23.31
C GLY A 152 17.90 -31.52 -24.09
N GLY A 153 16.82 -30.79 -24.33
CA GLY A 153 15.64 -31.27 -25.03
C GLY A 153 14.61 -32.00 -24.17
N GLY A 154 14.89 -32.20 -22.88
CA GLY A 154 13.96 -32.80 -21.92
C GLY A 154 12.69 -31.98 -21.72
N LYS A 155 11.55 -32.68 -21.59
CA LYS A 155 10.24 -32.02 -21.51
C LYS A 155 9.29 -32.67 -20.50
N ILE A 156 8.49 -31.85 -19.87
CA ILE A 156 7.19 -32.24 -19.31
C ILE A 156 6.13 -31.71 -20.27
N TYR A 157 5.46 -32.59 -20.96
CA TYR A 157 4.49 -32.24 -22.01
C TYR A 157 3.08 -32.62 -21.59
N ALA A 158 2.22 -31.63 -21.39
CA ALA A 158 0.84 -31.80 -21.00
C ALA A 158 -0.10 -31.26 -22.08
N THR A 159 -1.29 -31.90 -22.18
CA THR A 159 -2.39 -31.47 -23.06
C THR A 159 -3.69 -31.46 -22.22
N VAL A 160 -3.62 -30.96 -20.99
CA VAL A 160 -4.72 -31.05 -20.03
C VAL A 160 -5.26 -29.65 -19.70
N ASN A 161 -6.56 -29.58 -19.57
CA ASN A 161 -7.27 -28.41 -19.05
C ASN A 161 -7.05 -28.24 -17.54
N GLN A 162 -5.82 -28.23 -17.08
CA GLN A 162 -5.45 -28.03 -15.68
C GLN A 162 -3.94 -27.74 -15.59
N VAL A 163 -3.21 -28.41 -14.74
CA VAL A 163 -1.83 -28.11 -14.37
C VAL A 163 -0.88 -29.19 -14.87
N ALA A 164 0.24 -28.82 -15.49
CA ALA A 164 1.28 -29.80 -15.84
C ALA A 164 2.09 -30.17 -14.58
N VAL A 165 2.60 -29.20 -13.82
CA VAL A 165 3.35 -29.39 -12.57
C VAL A 165 2.64 -28.67 -11.43
N TYR A 166 2.16 -29.41 -10.45
CA TYR A 166 1.46 -28.90 -9.29
C TYR A 166 2.37 -28.95 -8.06
N VAL A 167 2.80 -27.78 -7.57
CA VAL A 167 3.64 -27.64 -6.38
C VAL A 167 2.72 -27.51 -5.16
N SER A 168 2.56 -28.59 -4.42
CA SER A 168 1.60 -28.67 -3.31
C SER A 168 2.12 -28.07 -2.04
N SER A 169 3.44 -28.19 -1.78
CA SER A 169 4.13 -27.65 -0.61
C SER A 169 5.65 -27.81 -0.77
N GLY A 170 6.41 -27.19 0.11
CA GLY A 170 7.86 -27.24 0.13
C GLY A 170 8.49 -26.36 -0.94
N LYS A 171 9.67 -26.74 -1.39
CA LYS A 171 10.45 -26.00 -2.39
C LYS A 171 10.55 -26.78 -3.68
N PHE A 172 10.31 -26.10 -4.78
CA PHE A 172 10.46 -26.62 -6.13
C PHE A 172 11.41 -25.73 -6.94
N THR A 173 12.48 -26.31 -7.48
CA THR A 173 13.44 -25.60 -8.30
C THR A 173 13.36 -26.14 -9.74
N PHE A 174 13.18 -25.25 -10.72
CA PHE A 174 13.23 -25.56 -12.15
C PHE A 174 14.48 -24.93 -12.75
N SER A 175 15.45 -25.75 -13.11
CA SER A 175 16.78 -25.32 -13.56
C SER A 175 17.14 -25.76 -14.97
N GLY A 176 16.22 -26.42 -15.71
CA GLY A 176 16.46 -26.83 -17.09
C GLY A 176 15.34 -27.61 -17.73
N GLY A 177 15.39 -27.78 -19.06
CA GLY A 177 14.36 -28.43 -19.83
C GLY A 177 13.17 -27.53 -20.15
N SER A 178 12.02 -28.16 -20.48
CA SER A 178 10.79 -27.43 -20.84
C SER A 178 9.57 -28.01 -20.14
N ILE A 179 8.70 -27.15 -19.64
CA ILE A 179 7.36 -27.50 -19.19
C ILE A 179 6.37 -26.88 -20.18
N VAL A 180 5.59 -27.70 -20.85
CA VAL A 180 4.69 -27.27 -21.92
C VAL A 180 3.29 -27.82 -21.68
N ASN A 181 2.29 -26.95 -21.59
CA ASN A 181 0.89 -27.33 -21.56
C ASN A 181 0.13 -26.61 -22.69
N THR A 182 -0.11 -27.33 -23.80
CA THR A 182 -0.71 -26.78 -25.01
C THR A 182 -2.21 -26.98 -25.12
N TYR A 183 -2.87 -27.31 -24.03
CA TYR A 183 -4.33 -27.50 -24.08
C TYR A 183 -5.01 -26.18 -24.47
N SER A 184 -5.82 -26.21 -25.50
CA SER A 184 -6.64 -25.08 -25.95
C SER A 184 -7.91 -25.58 -26.60
N PRO A 185 -8.98 -25.81 -25.84
CA PRO A 185 -10.31 -25.48 -26.31
C PRO A 185 -10.86 -24.31 -25.50
N GLU A 186 -11.14 -23.22 -26.21
CA GLU A 186 -11.96 -22.10 -25.83
C GLU A 186 -11.99 -21.74 -24.30
N LYS A 187 -10.93 -21.07 -23.81
CA LYS A 187 -10.90 -20.33 -22.54
C LYS A 187 -10.96 -21.15 -21.24
N THR A 188 -10.10 -22.10 -21.08
CA THR A 188 -9.96 -22.87 -19.84
C THR A 188 -8.55 -22.70 -19.27
N SER A 189 -8.42 -22.89 -17.96
CA SER A 189 -7.19 -22.57 -17.21
C SER A 189 -6.14 -23.66 -17.31
N ALA A 190 -5.33 -23.68 -18.38
CA ALA A 190 -4.17 -24.55 -18.50
C ALA A 190 -2.92 -23.86 -17.90
N TYR A 191 -2.35 -24.46 -16.86
CA TYR A 191 -1.19 -23.95 -16.16
C TYR A 191 0.04 -24.80 -16.45
N GLY A 192 1.22 -24.17 -16.60
CA GLY A 192 2.49 -24.86 -16.64
C GLY A 192 2.89 -25.30 -15.23
N ILE A 193 3.22 -24.37 -14.37
CA ILE A 193 3.50 -24.58 -12.95
C ILE A 193 2.41 -23.89 -12.12
N TYR A 194 1.86 -24.61 -11.14
CA TYR A 194 0.87 -24.08 -10.19
C TYR A 194 1.32 -24.33 -8.76
N ALA A 195 1.62 -23.26 -8.04
CA ALA A 195 2.15 -23.28 -6.70
C ALA A 195 1.09 -22.89 -5.66
N LYS A 196 0.99 -23.65 -4.56
CA LYS A 196 0.02 -23.46 -3.48
C LYS A 196 0.62 -23.63 -2.09
N ARG A 197 -0.18 -23.30 -1.07
CA ARG A 197 0.07 -23.61 0.35
C ARG A 197 1.41 -23.08 0.86
N ASN A 198 1.74 -21.85 0.48
CA ASN A 198 3.00 -21.20 0.84
C ASN A 198 4.26 -21.98 0.37
N SER A 199 4.12 -22.74 -0.73
CA SER A 199 5.27 -23.34 -1.38
C SER A 199 6.21 -22.29 -1.98
N GLU A 200 7.46 -22.67 -2.17
CA GLU A 200 8.48 -21.86 -2.83
C GLU A 200 8.83 -22.46 -4.19
N VAL A 201 8.75 -21.66 -5.25
CA VAL A 201 9.12 -22.03 -6.61
C VAL A 201 10.31 -21.18 -7.05
N ASN A 202 11.40 -21.82 -7.44
CA ASN A 202 12.60 -21.17 -7.95
C ASN A 202 12.79 -21.55 -9.42
N ILE A 203 12.80 -20.55 -10.32
CA ILE A 203 13.06 -20.76 -11.75
C ILE A 203 14.39 -20.11 -12.08
N THR A 204 15.38 -20.93 -12.38
CA THR A 204 16.75 -20.47 -12.63
C THR A 204 17.13 -20.57 -14.11
N ALA A 205 16.52 -21.49 -14.85
CA ALA A 205 16.71 -21.68 -16.28
C ALA A 205 15.55 -22.50 -16.89
N GLY A 206 15.65 -22.87 -18.17
CA GLY A 206 14.63 -23.65 -18.88
C GLY A 206 13.48 -22.80 -19.43
N SER A 207 12.41 -23.46 -19.88
CA SER A 207 11.25 -22.78 -20.46
C SER A 207 9.92 -23.33 -19.93
N VAL A 208 8.96 -22.43 -19.66
CA VAL A 208 7.59 -22.77 -19.28
C VAL A 208 6.62 -22.12 -20.26
N LEU A 209 5.82 -22.93 -20.94
CA LEU A 209 4.83 -22.49 -21.93
C LEU A 209 3.45 -23.06 -21.60
N ALA A 210 2.46 -22.22 -21.33
CA ALA A 210 1.06 -22.61 -21.09
C ALA A 210 0.11 -21.42 -21.31
N GLU A 211 -1.20 -21.58 -21.12
CA GLU A 211 -2.14 -20.43 -21.11
C GLU A 211 -1.77 -19.44 -20.03
N THR A 212 -1.50 -19.93 -18.82
CA THR A 212 -0.77 -19.23 -17.76
C THR A 212 0.47 -20.06 -17.46
N ALA A 213 1.65 -19.53 -17.75
CA ALA A 213 2.85 -20.33 -17.61
C ALA A 213 3.16 -20.68 -16.15
N VAL A 214 3.10 -19.70 -15.25
CA VAL A 214 3.32 -19.90 -13.81
C VAL A 214 2.19 -19.22 -13.01
N MET A 215 1.60 -19.95 -12.07
CA MET A 215 0.57 -19.49 -11.16
C MET A 215 1.02 -19.67 -9.71
N ALA A 216 1.02 -18.61 -8.92
CA ALA A 216 1.22 -18.61 -7.46
C ALA A 216 -0.09 -18.30 -6.74
N TRP A 217 -0.52 -19.16 -5.76
CA TRP A 217 -1.76 -18.94 -4.99
C TRP A 217 -1.88 -19.77 -3.69
N PRO A 218 -1.69 -19.25 -2.51
CA PRO A 218 -0.60 -18.39 -2.14
C PRO A 218 0.74 -19.15 -2.19
N ALA A 219 1.76 -18.51 -2.71
CA ALA A 219 3.10 -19.10 -2.84
C ALA A 219 4.15 -18.01 -3.04
N THR A 220 5.42 -18.39 -2.93
CA THR A 220 6.57 -17.56 -3.31
C THR A 220 7.18 -18.08 -4.61
N VAL A 221 7.42 -17.18 -5.56
CA VAL A 221 8.08 -17.50 -6.84
C VAL A 221 9.32 -16.63 -6.97
N ASN A 222 10.50 -17.25 -7.12
CA ASN A 222 11.76 -16.58 -7.35
C ASN A 222 12.26 -16.91 -8.77
N ILE A 223 12.52 -15.90 -9.60
CA ILE A 223 12.95 -16.07 -10.98
C ILE A 223 14.29 -15.39 -11.15
N THR A 224 15.33 -16.16 -11.44
CA THR A 224 16.69 -15.65 -11.74
C THR A 224 17.06 -15.82 -13.22
N GLY A 225 16.28 -16.58 -13.98
CA GLY A 225 16.49 -16.82 -15.40
C GLY A 225 15.35 -17.61 -16.03
N GLY A 226 15.56 -18.10 -17.26
CA GLY A 226 14.59 -18.88 -18.00
C GLY A 226 13.59 -18.06 -18.83
N ILE A 227 12.74 -18.77 -19.58
CA ILE A 227 11.69 -18.21 -20.46
C ILE A 227 10.33 -18.66 -19.94
N ILE A 228 9.50 -17.72 -19.56
CA ILE A 228 8.18 -17.96 -18.99
C ILE A 228 7.14 -17.32 -19.91
N GLN A 229 6.43 -18.13 -20.66
CA GLN A 229 5.54 -17.65 -21.72
C GLN A 229 4.10 -18.11 -21.51
N GLY A 230 3.22 -17.15 -21.26
CA GLY A 230 1.78 -17.32 -21.32
C GLY A 230 1.28 -17.22 -22.77
N THR A 231 0.32 -18.06 -23.15
CA THR A 231 -0.28 -17.98 -24.50
C THR A 231 -1.59 -17.21 -24.50
N TYR A 232 -2.25 -17.03 -23.31
CA TYR A 232 -3.57 -16.41 -23.27
C TYR A 232 -3.77 -15.49 -22.06
N GLN A 233 -3.53 -15.94 -20.81
CA GLN A 233 -3.85 -15.16 -19.62
C GLN A 233 -2.64 -14.40 -19.04
N ALA A 234 -1.55 -15.11 -18.72
CA ALA A 234 -0.36 -14.47 -18.14
C ALA A 234 0.89 -15.31 -18.35
N GLY A 235 2.05 -14.66 -18.44
CA GLY A 235 3.32 -15.32 -18.24
C GLY A 235 3.45 -15.77 -16.78
N LEU A 236 3.36 -14.83 -15.85
CA LEU A 236 3.33 -15.08 -14.42
C LEU A 236 2.06 -14.49 -13.81
N ARG A 237 1.27 -15.33 -13.16
CA ARG A 237 0.12 -14.90 -12.39
C ARG A 237 0.39 -15.06 -10.89
N VAL A 238 0.23 -13.98 -10.14
CA VAL A 238 0.50 -13.91 -8.69
C VAL A 238 -0.78 -13.51 -7.99
N ASN A 239 -1.41 -14.44 -7.29
CA ASN A 239 -2.67 -14.20 -6.60
C ASN A 239 -2.52 -14.41 -5.09
N GLY A 240 -3.12 -13.55 -4.30
CA GLY A 240 -3.36 -13.81 -2.89
C GLY A 240 -4.57 -14.72 -2.67
N ASP A 241 -4.83 -15.02 -1.42
CA ASP A 241 -6.00 -15.77 -0.97
C ASP A 241 -6.90 -14.82 -0.15
N LYS A 242 -8.08 -14.50 -0.68
CA LYS A 242 -9.07 -13.61 -0.05
C LYS A 242 -9.56 -14.11 1.30
N ASP A 243 -9.70 -15.43 1.44
CA ASP A 243 -10.26 -16.05 2.66
C ASP A 243 -9.25 -16.02 3.82
N THR A 244 -7.98 -16.24 3.53
CA THR A 244 -6.90 -16.24 4.53
C THR A 244 -6.18 -14.90 4.62
N GLN A 245 -6.40 -13.97 3.69
CA GLN A 245 -5.69 -12.69 3.53
C GLN A 245 -4.16 -12.88 3.41
N THR A 246 -3.73 -13.98 2.80
CA THR A 246 -2.32 -14.29 2.55
C THR A 246 -1.99 -13.95 1.10
N GLY A 247 -1.08 -13.00 0.88
CA GLY A 247 -0.58 -12.64 -0.45
C GLY A 247 0.44 -13.65 -0.99
N SER A 248 0.54 -13.76 -2.31
CA SER A 248 1.68 -14.41 -2.97
C SER A 248 2.79 -13.40 -3.22
N VAL A 249 4.03 -13.88 -3.29
CA VAL A 249 5.20 -13.04 -3.55
C VAL A 249 5.93 -13.56 -4.79
N ALA A 250 6.29 -12.66 -5.71
CA ALA A 250 7.21 -12.96 -6.80
C ALA A 250 8.44 -12.06 -6.72
N ASN A 251 9.63 -12.65 -6.71
CA ASN A 251 10.92 -11.95 -6.77
C ASN A 251 11.58 -12.29 -8.10
N ILE A 252 11.81 -11.30 -8.96
CA ILE A 252 12.30 -11.49 -10.32
C ILE A 252 13.62 -10.75 -10.46
N TYR A 253 14.69 -11.49 -10.58
CA TYR A 253 16.06 -10.98 -10.73
C TYR A 253 16.55 -11.02 -12.18
N GLY A 254 15.87 -11.79 -13.04
CA GLY A 254 16.22 -11.95 -14.45
C GLY A 254 15.23 -12.83 -15.18
N GLY A 255 15.57 -13.20 -16.43
CA GLY A 255 14.70 -14.01 -17.28
C GLY A 255 13.80 -13.22 -18.22
N TYR A 256 13.05 -13.94 -19.03
CA TYR A 256 12.10 -13.43 -20.01
C TYR A 256 10.69 -13.90 -19.65
N ILE A 257 9.79 -12.98 -19.33
CA ILE A 257 8.40 -13.28 -18.98
C ILE A 257 7.49 -12.63 -20.00
N SER A 258 6.62 -13.39 -20.62
CA SER A 258 5.74 -12.83 -21.66
C SER A 258 4.34 -13.45 -21.71
N CYS A 259 3.38 -12.65 -22.18
CA CYS A 259 2.08 -13.11 -22.64
C CYS A 259 1.54 -12.18 -23.73
N PHE A 260 1.47 -12.64 -24.94
CA PHE A 260 1.04 -11.81 -26.07
C PHE A 260 -0.41 -11.34 -25.96
N ASP A 261 -1.33 -12.20 -25.55
CA ASP A 261 -2.76 -11.91 -25.60
C ASP A 261 -3.27 -11.13 -24.39
N TYR A 262 -2.52 -11.16 -23.23
CA TYR A 262 -2.94 -10.42 -22.05
C TYR A 262 -1.72 -9.86 -21.24
N ALA A 263 -1.45 -10.33 -20.04
CA ALA A 263 -0.44 -9.72 -19.18
C ALA A 263 0.85 -10.54 -19.09
N GLY A 264 2.01 -9.88 -19.23
CA GLY A 264 3.29 -10.50 -18.89
C GLY A 264 3.25 -10.98 -17.44
N ILE A 265 2.90 -10.06 -16.52
CA ILE A 265 2.61 -10.35 -15.11
C ILE A 265 1.19 -9.89 -14.77
N TYR A 266 0.42 -10.76 -14.13
CA TYR A 266 -0.88 -10.44 -13.57
C TYR A 266 -0.87 -10.61 -12.05
N GLY A 267 -1.09 -9.54 -11.31
CA GLY A 267 -1.17 -9.52 -9.84
C GLY A 267 -2.59 -9.26 -9.35
N ASP A 268 -3.10 -10.09 -8.42
CA ASP A 268 -4.46 -9.99 -7.88
C ASP A 268 -4.49 -10.36 -6.39
N ASP A 269 -5.49 -9.84 -5.66
CA ASP A 269 -5.76 -10.23 -4.28
C ASP A 269 -4.57 -10.05 -3.31
N SER A 270 -3.98 -8.84 -3.29
CA SER A 270 -2.83 -8.49 -2.43
C SER A 270 -1.53 -9.22 -2.81
N ALA A 271 -1.31 -9.48 -4.09
CA ALA A 271 -0.06 -9.98 -4.61
C ALA A 271 1.07 -8.95 -4.44
N THR A 272 2.29 -9.44 -4.22
CA THR A 272 3.51 -8.62 -4.17
C THR A 272 4.50 -9.09 -5.24
N VAL A 273 4.97 -8.18 -6.09
CA VAL A 273 5.98 -8.46 -7.12
C VAL A 273 7.16 -7.51 -6.95
N ASN A 274 8.34 -8.06 -6.78
CA ASN A 274 9.61 -7.34 -6.74
C ASN A 274 10.40 -7.64 -8.02
N PHE A 275 10.55 -6.66 -8.89
CA PHE A 275 11.26 -6.80 -10.16
C PHE A 275 12.59 -6.06 -10.10
N TYR A 276 13.68 -6.79 -10.14
CA TYR A 276 15.05 -6.28 -10.03
C TYR A 276 15.76 -6.27 -11.39
N GLY A 277 15.29 -7.07 -12.36
CA GLY A 277 15.90 -7.16 -13.68
C GLY A 277 15.25 -8.23 -14.55
N GLY A 278 15.64 -8.27 -15.82
CA GLY A 278 15.04 -9.11 -16.84
C GLY A 278 14.15 -8.33 -17.79
N TYR A 279 13.30 -9.04 -18.54
CA TYR A 279 12.41 -8.47 -19.53
C TYR A 279 11.00 -9.02 -19.40
N ILE A 280 10.02 -8.13 -19.33
CA ILE A 280 8.60 -8.47 -19.27
C ILE A 280 7.91 -7.91 -20.50
N TYR A 281 7.09 -8.74 -21.18
CA TYR A 281 6.36 -8.35 -22.37
C TYR A 281 4.91 -8.84 -22.34
N GLY A 282 3.96 -7.99 -22.78
CA GLY A 282 2.55 -8.36 -22.87
C GLY A 282 1.71 -7.43 -23.72
N LYS A 283 0.41 -7.71 -23.82
CA LYS A 283 -0.57 -6.70 -24.14
C LYS A 283 -0.50 -5.63 -23.06
N TYR A 284 -0.58 -6.06 -21.80
CA TYR A 284 -0.12 -5.34 -20.62
C TYR A 284 1.21 -5.95 -20.16
N GLY A 285 2.25 -5.17 -19.99
CA GLY A 285 3.48 -5.66 -19.38
C GLY A 285 3.19 -6.20 -17.99
N VAL A 286 2.61 -5.37 -17.13
CA VAL A 286 2.11 -5.71 -15.80
C VAL A 286 0.66 -5.23 -15.66
N TYR A 287 -0.23 -6.08 -15.15
CA TYR A 287 -1.61 -5.74 -14.79
C TYR A 287 -1.85 -6.03 -13.31
N LEU A 288 -2.24 -5.01 -12.54
CA LEU A 288 -2.48 -5.11 -11.10
C LEU A 288 -3.93 -4.89 -10.76
N TYR A 289 -4.45 -5.73 -9.86
CA TYR A 289 -5.83 -5.70 -9.41
C TYR A 289 -5.93 -5.96 -7.90
N ASP A 290 -6.98 -5.48 -7.24
CA ASP A 290 -7.33 -5.73 -5.84
C ASP A 290 -6.14 -5.69 -4.85
N LYS A 291 -5.59 -4.48 -4.59
CA LYS A 291 -4.55 -4.20 -3.57
C LYS A 291 -3.19 -4.87 -3.80
N SER A 292 -2.90 -5.24 -5.03
CA SER A 292 -1.61 -5.81 -5.38
C SER A 292 -0.54 -4.73 -5.50
N GLU A 293 0.71 -5.10 -5.22
CA GLU A 293 1.85 -4.18 -5.23
C GLU A 293 2.96 -4.70 -6.14
N VAL A 294 3.50 -3.81 -6.97
CA VAL A 294 4.72 -4.06 -7.75
C VAL A 294 5.76 -3.01 -7.44
N THR A 295 7.00 -3.45 -7.23
CA THR A 295 8.17 -2.58 -7.11
C THR A 295 9.19 -2.96 -8.18
N VAL A 296 9.52 -2.00 -9.05
CA VAL A 296 10.51 -2.14 -10.12
C VAL A 296 11.78 -1.42 -9.71
N ASN A 297 12.89 -2.17 -9.62
CA ASN A 297 14.21 -1.67 -9.24
C ASN A 297 15.22 -1.76 -10.40
N GLY A 298 14.80 -2.18 -11.59
CA GLY A 298 15.61 -2.31 -12.79
C GLY A 298 14.93 -3.16 -13.86
N GLY A 299 15.60 -3.38 -14.99
CA GLY A 299 15.07 -4.15 -16.11
C GLY A 299 14.12 -3.37 -17.02
N GLU A 300 13.41 -4.08 -17.89
CA GLU A 300 12.51 -3.48 -18.88
C GLU A 300 11.15 -4.17 -18.87
N ILE A 301 10.09 -3.37 -18.87
CA ILE A 301 8.69 -3.82 -18.98
C ILE A 301 8.09 -3.17 -20.22
N GLN A 302 7.73 -4.00 -21.19
CA GLN A 302 7.12 -3.55 -22.44
C GLN A 302 5.67 -3.99 -22.53
N GLY A 303 4.78 -3.06 -22.88
CA GLY A 303 3.38 -3.35 -23.11
C GLY A 303 2.91 -2.79 -24.45
N ARG A 304 2.14 -3.59 -25.21
CA ARG A 304 1.55 -3.13 -26.49
C ARG A 304 0.42 -2.11 -26.29
N ASP A 305 -0.40 -2.30 -25.26
CA ASP A 305 -1.47 -1.38 -24.89
C ASP A 305 -1.02 -0.55 -23.66
N ALA A 306 -0.33 -1.18 -22.70
CA ALA A 306 0.28 -0.50 -21.58
C ALA A 306 1.44 -1.30 -20.98
N SER A 307 2.51 -0.63 -20.57
CA SER A 307 3.58 -1.25 -19.79
C SER A 307 3.10 -1.59 -18.38
N ALA A 308 2.22 -0.76 -17.81
CA ALA A 308 1.59 -1.01 -16.51
C ALA A 308 0.13 -0.55 -16.52
N ALA A 309 -0.78 -1.41 -16.06
CA ALA A 309 -2.16 -1.09 -15.74
C ALA A 309 -2.39 -1.33 -14.25
N VAL A 310 -2.76 -0.28 -13.52
CA VAL A 310 -2.89 -0.27 -12.06
C VAL A 310 -4.35 -0.01 -11.69
N ALA A 311 -4.98 -0.98 -11.02
CA ALA A 311 -6.42 -0.92 -10.73
C ALA A 311 -6.73 -1.26 -9.26
N ARG A 312 -7.85 -0.78 -8.77
CA ARG A 312 -8.49 -1.13 -7.49
C ARG A 312 -7.55 -1.18 -6.28
N LYS A 313 -7.08 -0.01 -5.86
CA LYS A 313 -6.22 0.16 -4.66
C LYS A 313 -4.87 -0.57 -4.75
N SER A 314 -4.47 -0.94 -5.97
CA SER A 314 -3.15 -1.50 -6.22
C SER A 314 -2.11 -0.39 -6.35
N LYS A 315 -0.85 -0.76 -6.13
CA LYS A 315 0.27 0.17 -6.16
C LYS A 315 1.38 -0.32 -7.09
N PHE A 316 1.84 0.56 -7.96
CA PHE A 316 3.02 0.35 -8.78
C PHE A 316 4.10 1.36 -8.41
N THR A 317 5.30 0.89 -8.08
CA THR A 317 6.45 1.75 -7.75
C THR A 317 7.58 1.49 -8.74
N LEU A 318 8.02 2.53 -9.44
CA LEU A 318 9.19 2.52 -10.32
C LEU A 318 10.34 3.26 -9.61
N ASN A 319 11.34 2.51 -9.14
CA ASN A 319 12.57 3.07 -8.56
C ASN A 319 13.64 3.27 -9.63
N ASP A 320 13.77 2.32 -10.55
CA ASP A 320 14.69 2.33 -11.68
C ASP A 320 14.18 1.35 -12.76
N GLY A 321 14.76 1.41 -13.96
CA GLY A 321 14.38 0.58 -15.11
C GLY A 321 13.55 1.33 -16.15
N THR A 322 13.03 0.61 -17.13
CA THR A 322 12.30 1.18 -18.27
C THR A 322 10.90 0.59 -18.39
N LEU A 323 9.90 1.45 -18.48
CA LEU A 323 8.54 1.13 -18.91
C LEU A 323 8.38 1.59 -20.36
N ASP A 324 8.29 0.65 -21.30
CA ASP A 324 8.09 0.90 -22.72
C ASP A 324 6.61 0.63 -23.07
N GLY A 325 5.83 1.68 -23.17
CA GLY A 325 4.38 1.70 -23.26
C GLY A 325 3.72 2.48 -22.12
N SER A 326 2.45 2.78 -22.27
CA SER A 326 1.68 3.60 -21.35
C SER A 326 1.63 3.03 -19.93
N VAL A 327 1.56 3.90 -18.93
CA VAL A 327 1.12 3.62 -17.57
C VAL A 327 -0.33 4.07 -17.44
N ILE A 328 -1.23 3.13 -17.17
CA ILE A 328 -2.66 3.41 -17.03
C ILE A 328 -3.06 3.25 -15.56
N THR A 329 -3.67 4.29 -14.97
CA THR A 329 -4.28 4.21 -13.64
C THR A 329 -5.78 4.02 -13.80
N GLU A 330 -6.27 2.83 -13.45
CA GLU A 330 -7.68 2.43 -13.59
C GLU A 330 -8.31 2.15 -12.23
N TYR A 331 -9.57 2.51 -12.08
CA TYR A 331 -10.40 2.26 -10.90
C TYR A 331 -9.92 2.93 -9.61
N GLU A 332 -10.83 3.00 -8.66
CA GLU A 332 -10.69 3.70 -7.39
C GLU A 332 -9.43 3.30 -6.61
N GLY A 333 -8.65 4.30 -6.21
CA GLY A 333 -7.51 4.14 -5.31
C GLY A 333 -6.25 3.55 -5.93
N ALA A 334 -6.15 3.46 -7.26
CA ALA A 334 -4.92 3.08 -7.94
C ALA A 334 -3.78 4.06 -7.61
N THR A 335 -2.57 3.54 -7.38
CA THR A 335 -1.40 4.35 -7.02
C THR A 335 -0.21 4.05 -7.92
N PHE A 336 0.35 5.09 -8.55
CA PHE A 336 1.60 5.03 -9.30
C PHE A 336 2.64 5.94 -8.64
N VAL A 337 3.81 5.40 -8.32
CA VAL A 337 4.94 6.16 -7.74
C VAL A 337 6.16 5.97 -8.63
N MET A 338 6.76 7.06 -9.08
CA MET A 338 8.01 7.06 -9.85
C MET A 338 9.09 7.81 -9.05
N ASN A 339 10.09 7.07 -8.59
CA ASN A 339 11.24 7.62 -7.88
C ASN A 339 12.43 7.85 -8.81
N GLY A 340 12.49 7.13 -9.93
CA GLY A 340 13.52 7.19 -10.95
C GLY A 340 13.16 6.35 -12.16
N GLY A 341 14.13 5.95 -12.99
CA GLY A 341 13.90 5.18 -14.21
C GLY A 341 13.25 5.98 -15.34
N SER A 342 12.65 5.31 -16.31
CA SER A 342 12.02 5.93 -17.47
C SER A 342 10.67 5.33 -17.85
N VAL A 343 9.74 6.19 -18.27
CA VAL A 343 8.50 5.83 -18.97
C VAL A 343 8.57 6.42 -20.36
N LYS A 344 8.44 5.61 -21.39
CA LYS A 344 8.51 6.08 -22.78
C LYS A 344 7.40 5.49 -23.65
N THR A 345 6.82 6.32 -24.49
CA THR A 345 5.85 5.93 -25.52
C THR A 345 6.20 6.58 -26.86
N ALA A 346 5.68 6.04 -27.94
CA ALA A 346 5.88 6.55 -29.29
C ALA A 346 4.54 6.70 -30.03
N GLY A 347 4.53 7.49 -31.08
CA GLY A 347 3.36 7.71 -31.92
C GLY A 347 2.25 8.50 -31.20
N SER A 348 1.06 7.94 -31.13
CA SER A 348 -0.10 8.58 -30.49
C SER A 348 -0.31 8.16 -29.03
N ASP A 349 0.59 7.34 -28.47
CA ASP A 349 0.41 6.78 -27.15
C ASP A 349 0.86 7.76 -26.05
N ILE A 350 0.03 7.92 -25.04
CA ILE A 350 0.27 8.76 -23.87
C ILE A 350 1.13 8.00 -22.86
N ALA A 351 2.16 8.64 -22.27
CA ALA A 351 3.04 7.93 -21.36
C ALA A 351 2.37 7.60 -20.01
N ILE A 352 1.67 8.55 -19.39
CA ILE A 352 0.90 8.30 -18.16
C ILE A 352 -0.52 8.78 -18.37
N MET A 353 -1.50 7.91 -18.21
CA MET A 353 -2.89 8.26 -18.43
C MET A 353 -3.83 7.64 -17.41
N GLY A 354 -4.95 8.31 -17.22
CA GLY A 354 -6.05 7.84 -16.41
C GLY A 354 -7.29 7.50 -17.23
N ASN A 355 -8.38 7.15 -16.51
CA ASN A 355 -9.68 6.85 -17.10
C ASN A 355 -10.77 7.75 -16.46
N ALA A 356 -11.53 8.47 -17.30
CA ALA A 356 -12.57 9.41 -16.86
C ALA A 356 -13.93 8.76 -16.53
N GLU A 357 -14.10 7.47 -16.70
CA GLU A 357 -15.36 6.76 -16.45
C GLU A 357 -15.73 6.77 -14.95
N GLU A 358 -17.03 6.65 -14.66
CA GLU A 358 -17.55 6.55 -13.30
C GLU A 358 -16.90 5.34 -12.55
N GLY A 359 -16.46 5.57 -11.32
CA GLY A 359 -15.76 4.55 -10.52
C GLY A 359 -14.26 4.47 -10.73
N HIS A 360 -13.66 5.31 -11.58
CA HIS A 360 -12.21 5.34 -11.87
C HIS A 360 -11.45 6.46 -11.15
N GLY A 361 -12.08 7.16 -10.22
CA GLY A 361 -11.49 8.27 -9.48
C GLY A 361 -10.66 7.86 -8.26
N GLY A 362 -10.17 8.86 -7.52
CA GLY A 362 -9.41 8.68 -6.28
C GLY A 362 -8.01 8.10 -6.49
N VAL A 363 -7.41 8.30 -7.66
CA VAL A 363 -6.06 7.81 -7.99
C VAL A 363 -4.99 8.68 -7.34
N SER A 364 -3.82 8.09 -7.13
CA SER A 364 -2.63 8.79 -6.63
C SER A 364 -1.46 8.58 -7.59
N ILE A 365 -0.93 9.66 -8.15
CA ILE A 365 0.27 9.65 -8.99
C ILE A 365 1.34 10.51 -8.32
N VAL A 366 2.52 9.94 -8.05
CA VAL A 366 3.63 10.64 -7.41
C VAL A 366 4.88 10.50 -8.27
N ILE A 367 5.39 11.62 -8.77
CA ILE A 367 6.64 11.68 -9.55
C ILE A 367 7.68 12.41 -8.71
N ASN A 368 8.62 11.65 -8.15
CA ASN A 368 9.74 12.19 -7.37
C ASN A 368 10.98 12.44 -8.25
N GLY A 369 11.07 11.80 -9.42
CA GLY A 369 12.18 11.92 -10.35
C GLY A 369 12.04 10.98 -11.54
N GLY A 370 13.07 10.87 -12.37
CA GLY A 370 13.10 10.03 -13.57
C GLY A 370 12.73 10.78 -14.84
N THR A 371 12.52 10.05 -15.94
CA THR A 371 12.24 10.61 -17.26
C THR A 371 10.94 10.06 -17.84
N ILE A 372 10.06 10.93 -18.27
CA ILE A 372 8.80 10.61 -18.95
C ILE A 372 8.84 11.21 -20.34
N THR A 373 8.70 10.39 -21.38
CA THR A 373 8.73 10.85 -22.78
C THR A 373 7.59 10.27 -23.59
N SER A 374 6.97 11.09 -24.42
CA SER A 374 5.92 10.67 -25.34
C SER A 374 5.99 11.50 -26.63
N ASP A 375 5.68 10.91 -27.77
CA ASP A 375 5.45 11.67 -29.01
C ASP A 375 4.09 12.40 -28.98
N ALA A 376 3.15 11.95 -28.09
CA ALA A 376 1.87 12.58 -27.81
C ALA A 376 1.93 13.34 -26.47
N THR A 377 0.82 13.42 -25.74
CA THR A 377 0.79 13.99 -24.39
C THR A 377 1.58 13.11 -23.43
N ALA A 378 2.50 13.69 -22.64
CA ALA A 378 3.28 12.90 -21.69
C ALA A 378 2.41 12.43 -20.51
N MET A 379 1.58 13.31 -19.94
CA MET A 379 0.66 12.95 -18.85
C MET A 379 -0.74 13.49 -19.12
N TYR A 380 -1.75 12.60 -19.10
CA TYR A 380 -3.16 12.93 -19.27
C TYR A 380 -3.97 12.52 -18.04
N LEU A 381 -4.54 13.50 -17.35
CA LEU A 381 -5.17 13.39 -16.05
C LEU A 381 -6.67 13.73 -16.11
N PRO A 382 -7.53 12.80 -16.57
CA PRO A 382 -8.95 13.07 -16.79
C PRO A 382 -9.85 12.71 -15.61
N GLN A 383 -9.31 12.08 -14.56
CA GLN A 383 -10.09 11.56 -13.42
C GLN A 383 -9.76 12.28 -12.11
N SER A 384 -10.66 12.18 -11.14
CA SER A 384 -10.43 12.69 -9.79
C SER A 384 -9.29 11.91 -9.09
N GLY A 385 -8.53 12.61 -8.27
CA GLY A 385 -7.38 12.07 -7.56
C GLY A 385 -6.32 13.13 -7.35
N THR A 386 -5.12 12.72 -6.95
CA THR A 386 -4.00 13.64 -6.72
C THR A 386 -2.78 13.21 -7.51
N THR A 387 -2.25 14.13 -8.30
CA THR A 387 -0.94 14.00 -8.96
C THR A 387 0.04 14.96 -8.29
N THR A 388 1.13 14.43 -7.73
CA THR A 388 2.19 15.21 -7.09
C THR A 388 3.49 15.04 -7.84
N ILE A 389 4.12 16.14 -8.26
CA ILE A 389 5.37 16.15 -9.03
C ILE A 389 6.43 16.95 -8.27
N LYS A 390 7.53 16.29 -7.90
CA LYS A 390 8.62 16.86 -7.12
C LYS A 390 9.95 16.95 -7.87
N GLY A 391 10.05 16.31 -9.03
CA GLY A 391 11.27 16.33 -9.83
C GLY A 391 11.18 15.48 -11.07
N GLY A 392 12.25 15.47 -11.87
CA GLY A 392 12.37 14.69 -13.09
C GLY A 392 12.25 15.50 -14.37
N SER A 393 12.19 14.80 -15.51
CA SER A 393 12.03 15.38 -16.84
C SER A 393 10.80 14.80 -17.52
N ILE A 394 9.88 15.66 -17.95
CA ILE A 394 8.64 15.28 -18.61
C ILE A 394 8.62 15.97 -19.98
N THR A 395 8.61 15.19 -21.06
CA THR A 395 8.63 15.71 -22.42
C THR A 395 7.54 15.06 -23.27
N GLY A 396 6.76 15.84 -23.98
CA GLY A 396 5.72 15.38 -24.89
C GLY A 396 5.32 16.41 -25.93
N ALA A 397 4.45 16.04 -26.87
CA ALA A 397 3.79 17.04 -27.72
C ALA A 397 3.05 18.07 -26.85
N ALA A 398 2.31 17.59 -25.83
CA ALA A 398 1.94 18.34 -24.63
C ALA A 398 2.63 17.70 -23.42
N GLY A 399 3.01 18.50 -22.42
CA GLY A 399 3.65 17.97 -21.22
C GLY A 399 2.61 17.30 -20.31
N ILE A 400 1.80 18.10 -19.63
CA ILE A 400 0.74 17.65 -18.73
C ILE A 400 -0.59 18.26 -19.17
N GLU A 401 -1.61 17.45 -19.30
CA GLU A 401 -2.98 17.87 -19.50
C GLU A 401 -3.88 17.38 -18.36
N ILE A 402 -4.44 18.29 -17.57
CA ILE A 402 -5.37 17.96 -16.48
C ILE A 402 -6.79 18.42 -16.80
N LYS A 403 -7.76 17.50 -16.64
CA LYS A 403 -9.22 17.75 -16.85
C LYS A 403 -10.04 17.48 -15.60
N SER A 404 -9.46 16.88 -14.57
CA SER A 404 -10.10 16.61 -13.28
C SER A 404 -9.05 16.30 -12.22
N GLY A 405 -9.37 16.54 -10.94
CA GLY A 405 -8.53 16.21 -9.79
C GLY A 405 -7.51 17.31 -9.45
N ARG A 406 -6.54 16.93 -8.62
CA ARG A 406 -5.53 17.83 -8.09
C ARG A 406 -4.17 17.59 -8.71
N LEU A 407 -3.52 18.67 -9.16
CA LEU A 407 -2.13 18.68 -9.62
C LEU A 407 -1.30 19.57 -8.67
N GLU A 408 -0.34 18.96 -8.00
CA GLU A 408 0.61 19.60 -7.08
C GLU A 408 2.01 19.51 -7.67
N ILE A 409 2.60 20.62 -8.09
CA ILE A 409 3.98 20.69 -8.60
C ILE A 409 4.80 21.47 -7.58
N SER A 410 5.64 20.75 -6.83
CA SER A 410 6.41 21.31 -5.71
C SER A 410 7.83 20.74 -5.65
N PRO A 411 8.68 21.07 -6.66
CA PRO A 411 10.07 20.62 -6.69
C PRO A 411 10.92 21.32 -5.62
N ILE A 412 12.03 20.69 -5.25
CA ILE A 412 12.98 21.26 -4.27
C ILE A 412 13.70 22.51 -4.81
N SER A 413 13.82 22.62 -6.13
CA SER A 413 14.34 23.77 -6.88
C SER A 413 13.78 23.75 -8.29
N ASP A 414 13.80 24.87 -9.02
CA ASP A 414 13.33 24.95 -10.40
C ASP A 414 14.09 24.01 -11.35
N ASP A 415 15.38 23.78 -11.09
CA ASP A 415 16.22 22.86 -11.88
C ASP A 415 15.92 21.38 -11.61
N ALA A 416 15.26 21.05 -10.52
CA ALA A 416 14.94 19.67 -10.15
C ALA A 416 13.80 19.06 -11.01
N LEU A 417 13.03 19.92 -11.70
CA LEU A 417 11.93 19.53 -12.56
C LEU A 417 11.96 20.31 -13.86
N THR A 418 11.89 19.59 -14.98
CA THR A 418 11.66 20.20 -16.30
C THR A 418 10.45 19.55 -16.96
N ILE A 419 9.52 20.37 -17.42
CA ILE A 419 8.38 19.96 -18.23
C ILE A 419 8.46 20.68 -19.58
N GLU A 420 8.58 19.91 -20.65
CA GLU A 420 8.78 20.45 -21.99
C GLU A 420 7.69 19.98 -22.96
N ALA A 421 7.07 20.92 -23.64
CA ALA A 421 6.19 20.63 -24.76
C ALA A 421 6.90 20.90 -26.09
N VAL A 422 6.98 19.88 -26.94
CA VAL A 422 7.64 19.93 -28.24
C VAL A 422 6.65 19.87 -29.44
N GLY A 423 5.36 19.73 -29.17
CA GLY A 423 4.30 19.69 -30.16
C GLY A 423 3.99 21.08 -30.74
N VAL A 424 3.48 21.07 -31.97
CA VAL A 424 3.06 22.30 -32.64
C VAL A 424 1.63 22.63 -32.19
N PRO A 425 1.37 23.88 -31.72
CA PRO A 425 0.05 24.26 -31.27
C PRO A 425 -1.01 24.05 -32.34
N TYR A 426 -2.14 23.50 -31.98
CA TYR A 426 -3.28 23.27 -32.86
C TYR A 426 -3.81 24.61 -33.42
N SER A 427 -4.01 24.68 -34.70
CA SER A 427 -4.44 25.92 -35.39
C SER A 427 -5.97 26.04 -35.62
N GLY A 428 -6.73 25.07 -35.18
CA GLY A 428 -8.15 24.86 -35.63
C GLY A 428 -9.25 25.28 -34.68
N GLY A 429 -9.03 26.20 -33.78
CA GLY A 429 -10.10 26.71 -32.92
C GLY A 429 -9.90 26.48 -31.42
N SER A 430 -10.98 26.60 -30.65
CA SER A 430 -11.00 26.44 -29.21
C SER A 430 -10.36 25.10 -28.73
N PRO A 431 -9.49 25.09 -27.75
CA PRO A 431 -9.00 23.87 -27.12
C PRO A 431 -10.20 23.22 -26.44
N ASP A 432 -10.75 22.21 -27.07
CA ASP A 432 -12.03 21.69 -26.64
C ASP A 432 -12.05 20.22 -26.48
N SER A 433 -11.36 19.60 -25.75
CA SER A 433 -11.86 18.28 -25.45
C SER A 433 -11.19 17.04 -26.00
N ASN A 434 -10.28 17.16 -26.92
CA ASN A 434 -9.52 16.02 -27.41
C ASN A 434 -8.05 16.15 -27.07
N LEU A 435 -7.40 15.02 -26.79
CA LEU A 435 -6.00 14.86 -26.44
C LEU A 435 -4.99 15.66 -27.29
N ASN A 436 -5.34 16.05 -28.47
CA ASN A 436 -4.44 16.71 -29.42
C ASN A 436 -4.62 18.24 -29.50
N ASN A 437 -5.51 18.83 -28.73
CA ASN A 437 -5.80 20.26 -28.80
C ASN A 437 -4.86 21.12 -27.96
N GLU A 438 -4.14 20.50 -27.05
CA GLU A 438 -3.24 21.13 -26.11
C GLU A 438 -1.74 20.96 -26.51
N ASP A 439 -1.49 20.45 -27.70
CA ASP A 439 -0.13 20.32 -28.25
C ASP A 439 0.60 21.67 -28.19
N GLY A 440 1.83 21.60 -27.69
CA GLY A 440 2.64 22.78 -27.46
C GLY A 440 2.45 23.42 -26.08
N ALA A 441 1.57 22.93 -25.20
CA ALA A 441 1.49 23.38 -23.81
C ALA A 441 2.32 22.50 -22.88
N ALA A 442 3.23 23.10 -22.08
CA ALA A 442 3.95 22.33 -21.07
C ALA A 442 3.00 21.88 -19.95
N VAL A 443 2.07 22.75 -19.54
CA VAL A 443 0.96 22.39 -18.67
C VAL A 443 -0.32 22.99 -19.25
N ALA A 444 -1.33 22.15 -19.50
CA ALA A 444 -2.66 22.54 -19.90
C ALA A 444 -3.68 22.15 -18.82
N VAL A 445 -4.44 23.13 -18.37
CA VAL A 445 -5.54 22.97 -17.40
C VAL A 445 -6.85 23.23 -18.14
N THR A 446 -7.59 22.19 -18.45
CA THR A 446 -8.76 22.30 -19.33
C THR A 446 -10.04 21.92 -18.59
N GLY A 447 -10.84 22.93 -18.22
CA GLY A 447 -12.17 22.75 -17.65
C GLY A 447 -13.14 22.25 -18.70
N ASP A 448 -13.74 21.08 -18.49
CA ASP A 448 -14.74 20.49 -19.40
C ASP A 448 -15.84 19.80 -18.59
N ALA A 449 -17.10 20.19 -18.81
CA ALA A 449 -18.26 19.67 -18.09
C ALA A 449 -18.51 18.16 -18.29
N ARG A 450 -17.85 17.52 -19.25
CA ARG A 450 -17.94 16.08 -19.48
C ARG A 450 -17.14 15.26 -18.44
N TYR A 451 -16.12 15.87 -17.86
CA TYR A 451 -15.34 15.23 -16.81
C TYR A 451 -15.93 15.52 -15.44
N THR A 452 -16.05 14.48 -14.62
CA THR A 452 -16.60 14.60 -13.28
C THR A 452 -15.47 14.92 -12.29
N GLY A 453 -15.64 16.01 -11.56
CA GLY A 453 -14.70 16.43 -10.52
C GLY A 453 -14.14 17.84 -10.74
N ASP A 454 -13.68 18.41 -9.64
CA ASP A 454 -13.08 19.72 -9.61
C ASP A 454 -11.59 19.65 -9.98
N ILE A 455 -11.07 20.69 -10.61
CA ILE A 455 -9.65 20.85 -10.93
C ILE A 455 -9.02 21.80 -9.89
N ASP A 456 -7.95 21.34 -9.24
CA ASP A 456 -7.12 22.11 -8.30
C ASP A 456 -5.67 22.03 -8.74
N VAL A 457 -5.07 23.15 -9.16
CA VAL A 457 -3.68 23.19 -9.65
C VAL A 457 -2.84 24.12 -8.80
N ASN A 458 -1.73 23.62 -8.31
CA ASN A 458 -0.77 24.36 -7.51
C ASN A 458 0.63 24.13 -8.03
N ILE A 459 1.33 25.21 -8.40
CA ILE A 459 2.69 25.19 -8.94
C ILE A 459 3.56 26.13 -8.11
N SER A 460 4.53 25.59 -7.37
CA SER A 460 5.43 26.37 -6.53
C SER A 460 6.87 26.46 -7.05
N GLY A 461 7.19 25.78 -8.16
CA GLY A 461 8.52 25.78 -8.80
C GLY A 461 8.57 24.87 -10.00
N GLY A 462 9.74 24.74 -10.60
CA GLY A 462 10.01 23.96 -11.80
C GLY A 462 10.25 24.81 -13.05
N THR A 463 10.75 24.17 -14.10
CA THR A 463 10.98 24.81 -15.41
C THR A 463 9.97 24.28 -16.42
N PHE A 464 9.20 25.19 -17.00
CA PHE A 464 8.12 24.89 -17.93
C PHE A 464 8.43 25.53 -19.28
N ASN A 465 8.76 24.71 -20.25
CA ASN A 465 9.15 25.15 -21.57
C ASN A 465 8.16 24.70 -22.64
N SER A 466 7.82 25.57 -23.52
CA SER A 466 7.20 25.22 -24.79
C SER A 466 8.12 25.60 -25.94
N THR A 467 8.43 24.67 -26.83
CA THR A 467 9.20 24.93 -28.02
C THR A 467 8.42 25.77 -29.04
N TYR A 468 7.12 25.51 -29.18
CA TYR A 468 6.32 26.14 -30.23
C TYR A 468 5.07 26.86 -29.72
N GLY A 469 4.62 26.60 -28.48
CA GLY A 469 3.36 27.06 -27.94
C GLY A 469 3.46 27.86 -26.65
N ILE A 470 2.45 27.71 -25.78
CA ILE A 470 2.31 28.36 -24.47
C ILE A 470 2.85 27.43 -23.41
N ALA A 471 3.69 27.90 -22.48
CA ALA A 471 4.18 27.04 -21.42
C ALA A 471 3.08 26.62 -20.43
N PHE A 472 2.22 27.57 -20.00
CA PHE A 472 1.07 27.28 -19.16
C PHE A 472 -0.22 27.82 -19.79
N TRP A 473 -1.19 26.93 -19.98
CA TRP A 473 -2.49 27.25 -20.55
C TRP A 473 -3.63 26.85 -19.63
N ALA A 474 -4.56 27.76 -19.31
CA ALA A 474 -5.76 27.46 -18.57
C ALA A 474 -7.01 27.81 -19.39
N TYR A 475 -7.91 26.84 -19.57
CA TYR A 475 -9.16 27.01 -20.29
C TYR A 475 -10.35 26.66 -19.41
N ASN A 476 -11.20 27.67 -19.10
CA ASN A 476 -12.37 27.52 -18.24
C ASN A 476 -13.63 28.04 -18.94
N PRO A 477 -14.20 27.30 -19.90
CA PRO A 477 -15.29 27.77 -20.74
C PRO A 477 -16.57 28.15 -19.97
N ASP A 478 -16.82 27.43 -18.87
CA ASP A 478 -18.02 27.63 -18.04
C ASP A 478 -17.75 28.52 -16.80
N GLY A 479 -16.65 29.25 -16.78
CA GLY A 479 -16.30 30.16 -15.68
C GLY A 479 -15.87 29.39 -14.44
N SER A 480 -16.54 29.40 -13.34
CA SER A 480 -16.11 28.80 -12.08
C SER A 480 -16.47 27.31 -11.91
N ARG A 481 -16.99 26.63 -12.90
CA ARG A 481 -17.64 25.34 -12.70
C ARG A 481 -16.67 24.14 -12.54
N CYS A 482 -15.57 24.13 -13.28
CA CYS A 482 -14.65 23.00 -13.32
C CYS A 482 -13.31 23.30 -12.61
N ILE A 483 -12.74 24.48 -12.88
CA ILE A 483 -11.48 24.89 -12.25
C ILE A 483 -11.79 25.62 -10.95
N LYS A 484 -11.50 24.98 -9.82
CA LYS A 484 -11.76 25.52 -8.49
C LYS A 484 -10.61 26.31 -7.92
N ASN A 485 -9.41 25.91 -8.24
CA ASN A 485 -8.20 26.58 -7.81
C ASN A 485 -7.12 26.51 -8.87
N LEU A 486 -6.50 27.67 -9.15
CA LEU A 486 -5.25 27.80 -9.87
C LEU A 486 -4.31 28.64 -9.02
N ASP A 487 -3.11 28.16 -8.76
CA ASP A 487 -2.10 28.93 -8.03
C ASP A 487 -0.72 28.65 -8.62
N ILE A 488 -0.07 29.70 -9.11
CA ILE A 488 1.34 29.69 -9.54
C ILE A 488 2.09 30.62 -8.60
N SER A 489 2.83 30.05 -7.66
CA SER A 489 3.62 30.77 -6.68
C SER A 489 5.13 30.76 -6.98
N GLY A 490 5.57 30.03 -7.99
CA GLY A 490 6.97 29.95 -8.43
C GLY A 490 7.12 29.26 -9.78
N GLY A 491 8.36 29.05 -10.21
CA GLY A 491 8.73 28.39 -11.45
C GLY A 491 9.16 29.34 -12.57
N ILE A 492 9.76 28.73 -13.60
CA ILE A 492 10.27 29.44 -14.79
C ILE A 492 9.44 29.02 -16.01
N PHE A 493 8.77 29.98 -16.64
CA PHE A 493 7.86 29.71 -17.75
C PHE A 493 8.34 30.34 -19.05
N THR A 494 8.56 29.53 -20.08
CA THR A 494 9.06 29.98 -21.37
C THR A 494 8.08 29.60 -22.49
N GLY A 495 7.35 30.58 -22.99
CA GLY A 495 6.57 30.48 -24.22
C GLY A 495 7.43 30.45 -25.47
N GLY A 496 7.05 29.62 -26.44
CA GLY A 496 7.78 29.34 -27.65
C GLY A 496 7.49 30.23 -28.84
N LYS A 497 7.90 29.76 -30.01
CA LYS A 497 7.69 30.49 -31.29
C LYS A 497 7.37 29.49 -32.41
N TYR A 498 6.28 29.74 -33.14
CA TYR A 498 5.90 28.96 -34.31
C TYR A 498 5.50 29.88 -35.47
N ASN A 499 6.02 29.64 -36.67
CA ASN A 499 5.76 30.43 -37.86
C ASN A 499 5.85 31.95 -37.63
N SER A 500 6.91 32.42 -36.98
CA SER A 500 7.16 33.82 -36.60
C SER A 500 6.21 34.39 -35.54
N LYS A 501 5.16 33.65 -35.08
CA LYS A 501 4.31 34.04 -33.98
C LYS A 501 5.00 33.63 -32.66
N LYS A 502 5.21 34.60 -31.77
CA LYS A 502 5.67 34.34 -30.38
C LYS A 502 4.45 34.05 -29.50
N TYR A 503 4.53 33.03 -28.68
CA TYR A 503 3.48 32.66 -27.74
C TYR A 503 3.79 33.15 -26.32
N SER A 504 2.78 33.43 -25.55
CA SER A 504 2.91 33.82 -24.14
C SER A 504 3.47 32.69 -23.29
N ALA A 505 4.22 33.06 -22.25
CA ALA A 505 4.70 32.10 -21.26
C ALA A 505 3.50 31.49 -20.50
N CYS A 506 2.52 32.33 -20.15
CA CYS A 506 1.31 31.95 -19.47
C CYS A 506 0.11 32.61 -20.13
N ALA A 507 -1.01 31.91 -20.33
CA ALA A 507 -2.26 32.43 -20.86
C ALA A 507 -3.47 31.70 -20.26
N ALA A 508 -4.62 32.37 -20.25
CA ALA A 508 -5.84 31.77 -19.74
C ALA A 508 -7.07 32.33 -20.46
N TYR A 509 -8.13 31.52 -20.52
CA TYR A 509 -9.48 31.91 -20.94
C TYR A 509 -10.41 31.71 -19.74
N ASN A 510 -11.14 32.78 -19.34
CA ASN A 510 -12.02 32.82 -18.18
C ASN A 510 -11.37 32.42 -16.84
N ALA A 511 -10.05 32.63 -16.71
CA ALA A 511 -9.32 32.51 -15.47
C ALA A 511 -8.37 33.68 -15.30
N LYS A 512 -8.20 34.21 -14.09
CA LYS A 512 -7.35 35.37 -13.78
C LYS A 512 -6.98 35.39 -12.32
N GLY A 513 -5.96 36.16 -11.96
CA GLY A 513 -5.59 36.39 -10.56
C GLY A 513 -4.98 35.18 -9.86
N PHE A 514 -4.30 34.31 -10.59
CA PHE A 514 -3.74 33.07 -10.06
C PHE A 514 -2.19 33.00 -10.07
N VAL A 515 -1.52 34.03 -10.61
CA VAL A 515 -0.06 34.10 -10.64
C VAL A 515 0.42 34.97 -9.49
N ARG A 516 1.18 34.40 -8.57
CA ARG A 516 1.70 35.05 -7.36
C ARG A 516 3.22 35.05 -7.30
N GLY A 517 3.88 34.29 -8.17
CA GLY A 517 5.33 34.18 -8.25
C GLY A 517 5.77 33.62 -9.56
N GLY A 518 7.09 33.46 -9.72
CA GLY A 518 7.71 32.87 -10.90
C GLY A 518 8.29 33.89 -11.88
N SER A 519 9.03 33.35 -12.86
CA SER A 519 9.71 34.11 -13.92
C SER A 519 9.11 33.72 -15.28
N PHE A 520 8.81 34.70 -16.11
CA PHE A 520 8.08 34.53 -17.38
C PHE A 520 8.82 35.24 -18.51
N ASN A 521 8.99 34.62 -19.69
CA ASN A 521 9.58 35.27 -20.85
C ASN A 521 8.63 36.24 -21.58
N THR A 522 7.38 36.34 -21.12
CA THR A 522 6.37 37.33 -21.54
C THR A 522 5.59 37.82 -20.33
N ASP A 523 5.13 39.06 -20.33
CA ASP A 523 4.43 39.67 -19.21
C ASP A 523 3.09 38.95 -18.90
N PRO A 524 2.90 38.36 -17.68
CA PRO A 524 1.67 37.71 -17.25
C PRO A 524 0.66 38.68 -16.63
N ALA A 525 0.85 40.02 -16.78
CA ALA A 525 0.16 41.07 -16.01
C ALA A 525 -1.37 40.85 -15.80
N THR A 526 -2.11 40.33 -16.81
CA THR A 526 -3.55 40.08 -16.70
C THR A 526 -3.92 38.89 -15.83
N LEU A 527 -2.96 38.06 -15.47
CA LEU A 527 -3.11 36.80 -14.70
C LEU A 527 -2.56 36.95 -13.27
N VAL A 528 -1.88 38.06 -12.98
CA VAL A 528 -1.27 38.32 -11.68
C VAL A 528 -2.37 38.49 -10.61
N ALA A 529 -2.15 37.87 -9.47
CA ALA A 529 -3.06 37.88 -8.33
C ALA A 529 -3.07 39.24 -7.62
N ARG A 530 -4.11 39.49 -6.88
CA ARG A 530 -4.20 40.68 -6.02
C ARG A 530 -3.04 40.74 -5.01
N GLY A 531 -2.50 41.93 -4.81
CA GLY A 531 -1.38 42.13 -3.92
C GLY A 531 0.00 41.83 -4.53
N TYR A 532 0.06 41.35 -5.77
CA TYR A 532 1.29 41.04 -6.50
C TYR A 532 1.50 41.97 -7.68
N ALA A 533 2.72 42.04 -8.18
CA ALA A 533 3.10 42.86 -9.34
C ALA A 533 4.05 42.07 -10.26
N SER A 534 3.90 42.24 -11.57
CA SER A 534 4.86 41.80 -12.60
C SER A 534 5.88 42.89 -12.80
N GLU A 535 7.16 42.62 -12.64
CA GLU A 535 8.26 43.55 -12.88
C GLU A 535 9.23 42.98 -13.88
N THR A 536 9.76 43.86 -14.76
CA THR A 536 10.77 43.47 -15.76
C THR A 536 12.09 43.17 -15.05
N SER A 537 12.67 41.99 -15.29
CA SER A 537 13.96 41.55 -14.80
C SER A 537 14.81 41.03 -15.95
N GLY A 538 15.66 41.92 -16.51
CA GLY A 538 16.41 41.61 -17.72
C GLY A 538 15.54 41.35 -18.95
N SER A 539 15.54 40.10 -19.47
CA SER A 539 14.72 39.66 -20.60
C SER A 539 13.42 38.93 -20.17
N SER A 540 13.18 38.82 -18.86
CA SER A 540 12.02 38.15 -18.26
C SER A 540 11.19 39.11 -17.41
N TYR A 541 10.07 38.63 -16.96
CA TYR A 541 9.15 39.24 -15.99
C TYR A 541 9.07 38.40 -14.73
N GLU A 542 9.32 39.01 -13.59
CA GLU A 542 9.19 38.35 -12.27
C GLU A 542 7.93 38.82 -11.57
N VAL A 543 7.16 37.88 -11.11
CA VAL A 543 5.99 38.19 -10.27
C VAL A 543 6.39 38.04 -8.80
N LYS A 544 6.12 39.08 -8.01
CA LYS A 544 6.44 39.16 -6.61
C LYS A 544 5.42 39.99 -5.83
N ASN A 545 5.51 39.94 -4.52
CA ASN A 545 4.67 40.76 -3.64
C ASN A 545 4.76 42.23 -4.06
N GLY A 546 3.62 42.83 -4.40
CA GLY A 546 3.49 44.19 -4.87
C GLY A 546 3.10 45.21 -3.77
N VAL A 547 3.18 44.78 -2.49
CA VAL A 547 2.82 45.67 -1.36
C VAL A 547 3.95 46.67 -1.10
N THR A 548 3.58 47.94 -1.06
CA THR A 548 4.50 49.06 -0.75
C THR A 548 4.07 49.74 0.56
N PHE A 549 4.89 49.66 1.60
CA PHE A 549 4.63 50.34 2.88
C PHE A 549 5.14 51.76 2.84
N LYS A 550 4.28 52.71 3.26
CA LYS A 550 4.58 54.15 3.25
C LYS A 550 4.70 54.71 4.67
N GLY A 551 4.31 53.98 5.68
CA GLY A 551 4.35 54.41 7.08
C GLY A 551 4.72 53.27 8.02
N GLU A 552 5.48 53.59 9.07
CA GLU A 552 5.81 52.63 10.17
C GLU A 552 5.67 53.27 11.51
N LYS A 553 5.07 52.59 12.48
CA LYS A 553 4.97 52.96 13.88
C LYS A 553 5.43 51.78 14.75
N SER A 554 6.23 52.07 15.78
CA SER A 554 6.73 51.05 16.72
C SER A 554 6.35 51.39 18.14
N ASP A 555 5.81 50.39 18.87
CA ASP A 555 5.47 50.46 20.30
C ASP A 555 6.11 49.29 21.05
N ILE A 556 6.47 49.52 22.34
CA ILE A 556 7.04 48.50 23.21
C ILE A 556 6.24 48.46 24.50
N ALA A 557 5.77 47.29 24.90
CA ALA A 557 5.06 47.06 26.14
C ALA A 557 5.68 45.88 26.90
N THR A 558 5.77 45.99 28.23
CA THR A 558 6.25 44.94 29.12
C THR A 558 5.09 44.41 29.94
N ASP A 559 4.90 43.10 29.95
CA ASP A 559 3.94 42.44 30.84
C ASP A 559 4.60 42.23 32.20
N GLU A 560 4.13 42.95 33.20
CA GLU A 560 4.67 42.91 34.55
C GLU A 560 4.56 41.54 35.23
N ALA A 561 3.55 40.74 34.89
CA ALA A 561 3.33 39.42 35.48
C ALA A 561 4.33 38.38 34.97
N SER A 562 4.55 38.32 33.66
CA SER A 562 5.49 37.40 33.03
C SER A 562 6.90 37.96 32.88
N GLY A 563 7.03 39.31 32.90
CA GLY A 563 8.25 40.05 32.61
C GLY A 563 8.72 39.92 31.18
N ASN A 564 7.85 39.52 30.27
CA ASN A 564 8.13 39.49 28.85
C ASN A 564 7.91 40.84 28.20
N THR A 565 8.70 41.21 27.22
CA THR A 565 8.57 42.43 26.44
C THR A 565 8.00 42.16 25.07
N THR A 566 6.95 42.90 24.69
CA THR A 566 6.35 42.82 23.36
C THR A 566 6.67 44.08 22.57
N LYS A 567 7.41 43.92 21.47
CA LYS A 567 7.62 44.96 20.46
C LYS A 567 6.57 44.82 19.39
N THR A 568 5.78 45.86 19.16
CA THR A 568 4.77 45.92 18.09
C THR A 568 5.23 46.90 17.02
N ILE A 569 5.29 46.46 15.79
CA ILE A 569 5.55 47.30 14.62
C ILE A 569 4.30 47.29 13.75
N THR A 570 3.74 48.44 13.44
CA THR A 570 2.62 48.64 12.55
C THR A 570 3.09 49.34 11.29
N ARG A 571 2.86 48.74 10.12
CA ARG A 571 3.14 49.31 8.81
C ARG A 571 1.83 49.50 8.07
N THR A 572 1.73 50.61 7.34
CA THR A 572 0.57 50.88 6.46
C THR A 572 1.07 51.17 5.04
N GLY A 573 0.32 50.74 4.05
CA GLY A 573 0.70 50.89 2.65
C GLY A 573 -0.44 50.55 1.72
N THR A 574 -0.07 50.21 0.49
CA THR A 574 -1.02 49.78 -0.54
C THR A 574 -0.41 48.60 -1.31
N ASP A 575 -1.29 47.75 -1.85
CA ASP A 575 -0.91 46.77 -2.86
C ASP A 575 -0.73 47.44 -4.26
N ALA A 576 -0.33 46.62 -5.25
CA ALA A 576 -0.13 47.08 -6.61
C ALA A 576 -1.42 47.65 -7.29
N ALA A 577 -2.60 47.24 -6.81
CA ALA A 577 -3.90 47.76 -7.26
C ALA A 577 -4.37 48.98 -6.43
N SER A 578 -3.54 49.53 -5.56
CA SER A 578 -3.82 50.63 -4.62
C SER A 578 -4.83 50.32 -3.52
N ASN A 579 -5.13 49.05 -3.24
CA ASN A 579 -5.93 48.66 -2.09
C ASN A 579 -5.13 48.90 -0.78
N PRO A 580 -5.77 49.39 0.29
CA PRO A 580 -5.09 49.59 1.56
C PRO A 580 -4.53 48.28 2.15
N VAL A 581 -3.30 48.32 2.67
CA VAL A 581 -2.66 47.20 3.35
C VAL A 581 -2.12 47.67 4.70
N GLN A 582 -2.40 46.88 5.76
CA GLN A 582 -1.82 47.05 7.05
C GLN A 582 -1.12 45.81 7.52
N GLN A 583 0.11 45.94 8.01
CA GLN A 583 0.86 44.85 8.63
C GLN A 583 1.20 45.22 10.09
N ILE A 584 0.94 44.27 11.00
CA ILE A 584 1.26 44.36 12.42
C ILE A 584 2.16 43.20 12.80
N THR A 585 3.40 43.46 13.19
CA THR A 585 4.33 42.45 13.68
C THR A 585 4.52 42.64 15.20
N ARG A 586 4.30 41.56 15.97
CA ARG A 586 4.52 41.52 17.41
C ARG A 586 5.59 40.48 17.73
N THR A 587 6.72 40.96 18.28
CA THR A 587 7.80 40.09 18.77
C THR A 587 7.75 40.09 20.30
N VAL A 588 7.49 38.91 20.87
CA VAL A 588 7.51 38.70 22.32
C VAL A 588 8.88 38.15 22.68
N THR A 589 9.58 38.87 23.58
CA THR A 589 10.92 38.54 24.07
C THR A 589 10.84 38.16 25.53
N GLY A 590 11.43 37.02 25.91
CA GLY A 590 11.49 36.57 27.31
C GLY A 590 12.44 37.40 28.17
N LYS A 591 12.41 37.22 29.48
CA LYS A 591 13.28 37.90 30.46
C LYS A 591 14.79 37.75 30.15
N ASN A 592 15.18 36.70 29.48
CA ASN A 592 16.58 36.43 29.06
C ASN A 592 16.99 37.15 27.76
N GLY A 593 16.10 37.96 27.19
CA GLY A 593 16.35 38.67 25.92
C GLY A 593 16.14 37.86 24.64
N GLU A 594 15.74 36.57 24.74
CA GLU A 594 15.50 35.72 23.60
C GLU A 594 14.04 35.84 23.10
N PRO A 595 13.84 35.88 21.77
CA PRO A 595 12.49 35.85 21.19
C PRO A 595 11.82 34.51 21.51
N VAL A 596 10.64 34.55 22.15
CA VAL A 596 9.84 33.36 22.50
C VAL A 596 8.62 33.20 21.60
N LYS A 597 8.14 34.27 20.95
CA LYS A 597 6.98 34.24 20.08
C LYS A 597 7.01 35.37 19.06
N ASN A 598 6.74 35.10 17.81
CA ASN A 598 6.52 36.07 16.75
C ASN A 598 5.11 35.94 16.21
N ILE A 599 4.41 37.05 16.04
CA ILE A 599 3.09 37.11 15.43
C ILE A 599 3.13 38.20 14.37
N THR A 600 2.78 37.84 13.11
CA THR A 600 2.59 38.82 12.05
C THR A 600 1.16 38.73 11.55
N GLU A 601 0.48 39.85 11.46
CA GLU A 601 -0.86 39.99 10.90
C GLU A 601 -0.79 40.97 9.73
N THR A 602 -1.17 40.58 8.52
CA THR A 602 -1.26 41.45 7.34
C THR A 602 -2.71 41.45 6.85
N SER A 603 -3.33 42.60 6.79
CA SER A 603 -4.71 42.79 6.36
C SER A 603 -4.74 43.54 5.03
N PHE A 604 -5.49 43.02 4.07
CA PHE A 604 -5.78 43.61 2.76
C PHE A 604 -7.25 44.04 2.77
N GLU A 605 -7.52 45.29 2.54
CA GLU A 605 -8.88 45.84 2.52
C GLU A 605 -9.35 45.95 1.06
N TYR A 606 -10.30 45.08 0.67
CA TYR A 606 -10.93 45.08 -0.62
C TYR A 606 -12.37 45.66 -0.54
N GLU A 607 -12.96 45.99 -1.66
CA GLU A 607 -14.27 46.62 -1.72
C GLU A 607 -15.37 45.85 -0.97
N LYS A 608 -15.34 44.51 -0.99
CA LYS A 608 -16.39 43.65 -0.41
C LYS A 608 -15.94 42.78 0.78
N ASN A 609 -14.65 42.66 1.00
CA ASN A 609 -14.13 41.82 2.07
C ASN A 609 -12.74 42.31 2.56
N ILE A 610 -12.40 41.90 3.76
CA ILE A 610 -11.07 42.08 4.34
C ILE A 610 -10.46 40.71 4.50
N LEU A 611 -9.26 40.51 3.96
CA LEU A 611 -8.46 39.33 4.15
C LEU A 611 -7.33 39.62 5.13
N THR A 612 -7.24 38.88 6.22
CA THR A 612 -6.16 39.02 7.21
C THR A 612 -5.43 37.72 7.37
N ILE A 613 -4.16 37.65 6.97
CA ILE A 613 -3.26 36.55 7.30
C ILE A 613 -2.59 36.81 8.63
N LYS A 614 -2.67 35.87 9.54
CA LYS A 614 -2.00 35.86 10.83
C LYS A 614 -1.09 34.64 10.95
N THR A 615 0.21 34.90 11.06
CA THR A 615 1.21 33.87 11.36
C THR A 615 1.63 33.93 12.82
N THR A 616 1.78 32.79 13.45
CA THR A 616 2.28 32.68 14.83
C THR A 616 3.39 31.63 14.84
N ALA A 617 4.58 32.01 15.23
CA ALA A 617 5.72 31.14 15.47
C ALA A 617 6.10 31.15 16.96
N VAL A 618 6.11 29.99 17.61
CA VAL A 618 6.54 29.81 19.01
C VAL A 618 7.86 29.03 18.98
N LYS A 619 8.87 29.57 19.68
CA LYS A 619 10.21 28.97 19.80
C LYS A 619 10.34 28.20 21.12
N GLY A 620 11.06 27.07 21.15
CA GLY A 620 11.35 26.29 22.37
C GLY A 620 11.02 24.80 22.23
N GLU A 621 11.05 24.04 23.32
CA GLU A 621 10.82 22.56 23.32
C GLU A 621 9.43 22.13 22.85
N ALA A 622 8.45 23.03 22.80
CA ALA A 622 7.11 22.80 22.25
C ALA A 622 6.86 23.73 21.06
N ALA A 623 7.81 23.81 20.13
CA ALA A 623 7.67 24.64 18.93
C ALA A 623 6.40 24.27 18.15
N SER A 624 5.45 25.20 18.08
CA SER A 624 4.25 25.07 17.26
C SER A 624 4.08 26.33 16.43
N SER A 625 3.74 26.15 15.16
CA SER A 625 3.47 27.26 14.25
C SER A 625 2.04 27.16 13.74
N GLU A 626 1.36 28.27 13.65
CA GLU A 626 -0.02 28.37 13.19
C GLU A 626 -0.14 29.48 12.15
N ALA A 627 -0.79 29.20 11.03
CA ALA A 627 -1.17 30.17 10.02
C ALA A 627 -2.70 30.21 9.93
N ILE A 628 -3.28 31.37 10.17
CA ILE A 628 -4.73 31.59 10.09
C ILE A 628 -4.99 32.67 9.05
N VAL A 629 -5.83 32.39 8.04
CA VAL A 629 -6.37 33.44 7.18
C VAL A 629 -7.83 33.67 7.54
N GLU A 630 -8.13 34.87 7.93
CA GLU A 630 -9.48 35.34 8.23
C GLU A 630 -10.09 36.03 7.02
N ILE A 631 -11.30 35.61 6.64
CA ILE A 631 -12.14 36.28 5.64
C ILE A 631 -13.30 36.94 6.39
N LYS A 632 -13.36 38.27 6.36
CA LYS A 632 -14.46 39.06 6.90
C LYS A 632 -15.18 39.78 5.77
N GLY A 633 -16.50 39.63 5.66
CA GLY A 633 -17.31 40.18 4.61
C GLY A 633 -17.84 39.11 3.66
N ASP A 634 -17.87 39.39 2.36
CA ASP A 634 -18.39 38.45 1.35
C ASP A 634 -17.42 37.28 1.15
N ILE A 635 -17.88 36.05 1.40
CA ILE A 635 -17.12 34.82 1.22
C ILE A 635 -17.30 34.34 -0.21
N THR A 636 -16.42 34.78 -1.10
CA THR A 636 -16.38 34.45 -2.52
C THR A 636 -15.31 33.41 -2.83
N GLU A 637 -15.41 32.75 -3.98
CA GLU A 637 -14.37 31.83 -4.46
C GLU A 637 -13.03 32.56 -4.67
N GLU A 638 -13.06 33.81 -5.09
CA GLU A 638 -11.88 34.66 -5.25
C GLU A 638 -11.20 34.95 -3.87
N ALA A 639 -12.00 35.33 -2.86
CA ALA A 639 -11.47 35.55 -1.51
C ALA A 639 -10.89 34.27 -0.90
N LEU A 640 -11.49 33.12 -1.19
CA LEU A 640 -10.98 31.84 -0.74
C LEU A 640 -9.68 31.42 -1.48
N SER A 641 -9.57 31.67 -2.78
CA SER A 641 -8.35 31.48 -3.54
C SER A 641 -7.19 32.30 -2.98
N ASP A 642 -7.46 33.59 -2.69
CA ASP A 642 -6.48 34.49 -2.07
C ASP A 642 -6.09 34.01 -0.66
N ALA A 643 -7.05 33.54 0.12
CA ALA A 643 -6.83 33.00 1.47
C ALA A 643 -5.94 31.73 1.44
N ASN A 644 -6.22 30.81 0.54
CA ASN A 644 -5.42 29.59 0.38
C ASN A 644 -3.97 29.88 -0.02
N ALA A 645 -3.76 30.87 -0.90
CA ALA A 645 -2.43 31.23 -1.32
C ALA A 645 -1.63 31.91 -0.17
N LEU A 646 -2.27 32.80 0.59
CA LEU A 646 -1.66 33.40 1.78
C LEU A 646 -1.30 32.34 2.83
N LEU A 647 -2.11 31.29 3.00
CA LEU A 647 -1.80 30.18 3.89
C LEU A 647 -0.57 29.41 3.44
N LYS A 648 -0.41 29.14 2.15
CA LYS A 648 0.77 28.45 1.60
C LYS A 648 2.03 29.26 1.74
N GLU A 649 2.00 30.56 1.48
CA GLU A 649 3.14 31.46 1.72
C GLU A 649 3.54 31.45 3.19
N ALA A 650 2.55 31.55 4.09
CA ALA A 650 2.79 31.53 5.53
C ALA A 650 3.38 30.19 6.00
N GLU A 651 2.97 29.07 5.44
CA GLU A 651 3.52 27.75 5.72
C GLU A 651 4.99 27.70 5.33
N LEU A 652 5.33 28.15 4.11
CA LEU A 652 6.70 28.17 3.61
C LEU A 652 7.60 29.07 4.47
N GLU A 653 7.13 30.26 4.82
CA GLU A 653 7.85 31.19 5.70
C GLU A 653 8.08 30.57 7.09
N LEU A 654 7.06 29.97 7.68
CA LEU A 654 7.16 29.36 9.01
C LEU A 654 8.04 28.11 9.01
N ALA A 655 8.00 27.30 7.95
CA ALA A 655 8.85 26.11 7.80
C ALA A 655 10.34 26.47 7.70
N THR A 656 10.68 27.60 7.04
CA THR A 656 12.07 28.07 6.91
C THR A 656 12.59 28.72 8.19
N THR A 657 11.71 29.23 9.05
CA THR A 657 12.09 30.02 10.24
C THR A 657 12.12 29.25 11.55
N GLY A 658 11.53 28.04 11.64
CA GLY A 658 11.41 27.42 12.95
C GLY A 658 11.20 25.91 13.07
N GLY A 659 11.10 25.16 11.99
CA GLY A 659 11.13 23.68 12.01
C GLY A 659 10.10 23.01 12.91
N GLY A 660 8.84 23.05 12.56
CA GLY A 660 7.74 22.27 13.17
C GLY A 660 6.58 22.15 12.20
N SER A 661 5.62 21.25 12.46
CA SER A 661 4.39 21.21 11.67
C SER A 661 3.62 22.51 11.78
N VAL A 662 3.26 23.11 10.65
CA VAL A 662 2.44 24.32 10.61
C VAL A 662 0.98 23.92 10.52
N GLN A 663 0.15 24.41 11.42
CA GLN A 663 -1.30 24.24 11.35
C GLN A 663 -1.90 25.35 10.49
N GLN A 664 -2.58 25.00 9.42
CA GLN A 664 -3.28 25.93 8.53
C GLN A 664 -4.77 26.00 8.91
N ILE A 665 -5.32 27.20 9.02
CA ILE A 665 -6.72 27.43 9.42
C ILE A 665 -7.31 28.53 8.53
N ILE A 666 -8.45 28.26 7.92
CA ILE A 666 -9.31 29.29 7.35
C ILE A 666 -10.31 29.71 8.41
N ARG A 667 -10.34 31.00 8.75
CA ARG A 667 -11.32 31.59 9.65
C ARG A 667 -12.35 32.38 8.84
N LEU A 668 -13.60 32.07 9.06
CA LEU A 668 -14.73 32.86 8.54
C LEU A 668 -15.35 33.65 9.70
N SER A 669 -15.44 34.97 9.57
CA SER A 669 -15.90 35.82 10.65
C SER A 669 -17.17 36.59 10.29
N THR A 670 -18.13 36.60 11.19
CA THR A 670 -19.39 37.37 11.07
C THR A 670 -19.83 37.91 12.46
N ASP A 671 -20.48 39.07 12.45
CA ASP A 671 -21.09 39.63 13.65
C ASP A 671 -22.51 39.03 13.92
N LYS A 672 -22.98 38.11 13.08
CA LYS A 672 -24.25 37.39 13.24
C LYS A 672 -24.07 36.09 14.04
N THR A 673 -25.18 35.49 14.45
CA THR A 673 -25.22 34.22 15.18
C THR A 673 -24.96 33.02 14.25
N SER A 674 -25.08 33.20 12.95
CA SER A 674 -24.84 32.17 11.93
C SER A 674 -24.23 32.76 10.67
N LEU A 675 -23.55 31.94 9.92
CA LEU A 675 -22.90 32.26 8.66
C LEU A 675 -23.38 31.32 7.57
N ALA A 676 -23.91 31.86 6.48
CA ALA A 676 -24.27 31.08 5.30
C ALA A 676 -23.13 31.10 4.28
N VAL A 677 -22.68 29.93 3.86
CA VAL A 677 -21.60 29.73 2.89
C VAL A 677 -22.13 28.90 1.72
N LYS A 678 -21.82 29.29 0.47
CA LYS A 678 -22.17 28.44 -0.69
C LYS A 678 -21.52 27.06 -0.55
N LYS A 679 -22.23 26.00 -0.89
CA LYS A 679 -21.74 24.62 -0.77
C LYS A 679 -20.46 24.38 -1.58
N SER A 680 -20.31 25.02 -2.76
CA SER A 680 -19.08 24.99 -3.55
C SER A 680 -17.88 25.56 -2.77
N VAL A 681 -18.03 26.73 -2.18
CA VAL A 681 -17.00 27.40 -1.38
C VAL A 681 -16.66 26.57 -0.12
N PHE A 682 -17.67 26.05 0.55
CA PHE A 682 -17.47 25.21 1.74
C PHE A 682 -16.72 23.92 1.42
N ASN A 683 -17.05 23.27 0.29
CA ASN A 683 -16.32 22.09 -0.17
C ASN A 683 -14.84 22.37 -0.49
N SER A 684 -14.55 23.54 -1.03
CA SER A 684 -13.17 23.96 -1.27
C SER A 684 -12.41 24.21 0.04
N ILE A 685 -13.08 24.75 1.09
CA ILE A 685 -12.48 24.91 2.42
C ILE A 685 -12.16 23.56 3.06
N MET A 686 -12.99 22.52 2.84
CA MET A 686 -12.72 21.17 3.38
C MET A 686 -11.36 20.62 2.95
N GLN A 687 -10.86 21.01 1.78
CA GLN A 687 -9.57 20.55 1.27
C GLN A 687 -8.36 21.17 1.99
N THR A 688 -8.54 22.30 2.67
CA THR A 688 -7.49 22.96 3.46
C THR A 688 -7.31 22.37 4.86
N GLY A 689 -8.19 21.49 5.28
CA GLY A 689 -8.08 20.66 6.48
C GLY A 689 -8.72 21.20 7.75
N MET A 690 -8.76 22.52 8.00
CA MET A 690 -9.28 23.11 9.24
C MET A 690 -10.06 24.39 8.97
N LEU A 691 -11.31 24.44 9.41
CA LEU A 691 -12.16 25.63 9.38
C LEU A 691 -12.41 26.16 10.80
N GLU A 692 -12.22 27.44 10.99
CA GLU A 692 -12.67 28.14 12.19
C GLU A 692 -13.78 29.14 11.82
N VAL A 693 -14.90 29.09 12.51
CA VAL A 693 -16.03 29.99 12.32
C VAL A 693 -16.19 30.86 13.55
N GLN A 694 -16.09 32.17 13.37
CA GLN A 694 -16.29 33.13 14.44
C GLN A 694 -17.63 33.84 14.20
N THR A 695 -18.55 33.69 15.18
CA THR A 695 -19.87 34.33 15.20
C THR A 695 -20.01 35.17 16.48
N SER A 696 -21.11 35.87 16.60
CA SER A 696 -21.45 36.58 17.86
C SER A 696 -21.67 35.62 19.04
N GLU A 697 -21.92 34.34 18.83
CA GLU A 697 -22.14 33.34 19.89
C GLU A 697 -20.85 32.61 20.29
N GLY A 698 -19.78 32.70 19.48
CA GLY A 698 -18.49 32.04 19.80
C GLY A 698 -17.67 31.67 18.58
N THR A 699 -16.55 30.98 18.87
CA THR A 699 -15.61 30.49 17.88
C THR A 699 -15.65 28.97 17.88
N TYR A 700 -15.82 28.39 16.71
CA TYR A 700 -15.98 26.95 16.50
C TYR A 700 -14.94 26.46 15.50
N ARG A 701 -14.30 25.31 15.77
CA ARG A 701 -13.33 24.68 14.88
C ARG A 701 -13.83 23.33 14.36
N PHE A 702 -13.65 23.10 13.06
CA PHE A 702 -14.07 21.91 12.35
C PHE A 702 -12.90 21.35 11.52
N ASN A 703 -12.63 20.05 11.61
CA ASN A 703 -11.71 19.36 10.72
C ASN A 703 -12.45 18.86 9.46
N ALA A 704 -11.72 18.30 8.49
CA ALA A 704 -12.29 17.85 7.22
C ALA A 704 -13.43 16.83 7.37
N GLU A 705 -13.30 15.81 8.25
CA GLU A 705 -14.35 14.80 8.52
C GLU A 705 -15.62 15.43 9.11
N GLU A 706 -15.46 16.46 9.93
CA GLU A 706 -16.56 17.18 10.56
C GLU A 706 -17.26 18.12 9.58
N MET A 707 -16.50 18.74 8.69
CA MET A 707 -17.04 19.56 7.60
C MET A 707 -17.84 18.72 6.62
N GLU A 708 -17.35 17.53 6.23
CA GLU A 708 -18.08 16.59 5.38
C GLU A 708 -19.44 16.23 5.99
N LEU A 709 -19.47 15.94 7.30
CA LEU A 709 -20.72 15.64 8.00
C LEU A 709 -21.72 16.80 7.96
N ILE A 710 -21.23 18.05 8.12
CA ILE A 710 -22.07 19.25 8.04
C ILE A 710 -22.62 19.41 6.60
N ALA A 711 -21.76 19.21 5.59
CA ALA A 711 -22.13 19.30 4.17
C ALA A 711 -23.19 18.26 3.76
N ASP A 712 -23.06 17.03 4.27
CA ASP A 712 -24.01 15.94 4.01
C ASP A 712 -25.40 16.18 4.62
N LYS A 713 -25.46 16.94 5.71
CA LYS A 713 -26.73 17.28 6.38
C LYS A 713 -27.43 18.50 5.77
N ALA A 714 -26.71 19.30 5.00
CA ALA A 714 -27.24 20.52 4.42
C ALA A 714 -28.10 20.22 3.19
N ALA A 715 -29.36 20.66 3.21
CA ALA A 715 -30.28 20.60 2.07
C ALA A 715 -30.15 21.89 1.23
N GLY A 716 -29.72 21.75 -0.03
CA GLY A 716 -29.60 22.88 -0.99
C GLY A 716 -28.15 23.34 -1.23
N ASP A 717 -28.01 24.50 -1.89
CA ASP A 717 -26.73 25.05 -2.38
C ASP A 717 -25.99 25.91 -1.35
N SER A 718 -26.51 26.01 -0.13
CA SER A 718 -25.91 26.81 0.96
C SER A 718 -25.83 26.01 2.25
N ILE A 719 -24.73 26.15 2.95
CA ILE A 719 -24.47 25.56 4.26
C ILE A 719 -24.51 26.66 5.30
N THR A 720 -25.37 26.51 6.32
CA THR A 720 -25.43 27.42 7.45
C THR A 720 -24.59 26.90 8.60
N LEU A 721 -23.58 27.67 8.98
CA LEU A 721 -22.70 27.39 10.11
C LEU A 721 -23.23 28.13 11.36
N SER A 722 -23.57 27.38 12.39
CA SER A 722 -24.20 27.87 13.63
C SER A 722 -23.90 26.93 14.80
N SER A 723 -24.42 27.25 15.97
CA SER A 723 -24.41 26.36 17.14
C SER A 723 -25.02 24.97 16.87
N GLU A 724 -25.97 24.84 15.95
CA GLU A 724 -26.55 23.55 15.54
C GLU A 724 -25.51 22.68 14.81
N SER A 725 -24.66 23.26 13.96
CA SER A 725 -23.54 22.57 13.31
C SER A 725 -22.56 21.98 14.34
N VAL A 726 -22.35 22.70 15.45
CA VAL A 726 -21.50 22.25 16.56
C VAL A 726 -22.09 21.03 17.25
N GLU A 727 -23.41 21.02 17.50
CA GLU A 727 -24.05 19.86 18.16
C GLU A 727 -24.02 18.60 17.27
N ILE A 728 -24.14 18.74 15.97
CA ILE A 728 -23.98 17.62 15.01
C ILE A 728 -22.58 17.00 15.15
N VAL A 729 -21.56 17.83 15.15
CA VAL A 729 -20.16 17.41 15.25
C VAL A 729 -19.85 16.81 16.63
N LYS A 730 -20.34 17.44 17.70
CA LYS A 730 -20.19 16.95 19.08
C LYS A 730 -20.76 15.53 19.24
N GLN A 731 -21.93 15.28 18.68
CA GLN A 731 -22.53 13.94 18.73
C GLN A 731 -21.67 12.91 18.00
N GLN A 732 -21.05 13.27 16.89
CA GLN A 732 -20.13 12.38 16.17
C GLN A 732 -18.85 12.12 16.97
N ARG A 733 -18.24 13.15 17.58
CA ARG A 733 -17.08 13.00 18.47
C ARG A 733 -17.38 12.03 19.61
N ILE A 734 -18.57 12.16 20.22
CA ILE A 734 -19.05 11.23 21.25
C ILE A 734 -19.15 9.79 20.70
N ASN A 735 -19.75 9.61 19.53
CA ASN A 735 -19.89 8.29 18.89
C ASN A 735 -18.51 7.67 18.57
N LYS A 736 -17.57 8.47 18.07
CA LYS A 736 -16.18 8.04 17.79
C LYS A 736 -15.46 7.63 19.08
N ALA A 737 -15.60 8.42 20.15
CA ALA A 737 -15.04 8.10 21.47
C ALA A 737 -15.65 6.80 22.05
N MET A 738 -16.96 6.60 21.92
CA MET A 738 -17.64 5.36 22.34
C MET A 738 -17.20 4.13 21.54
N ALA A 739 -16.88 4.30 20.27
CA ALA A 739 -16.38 3.25 19.38
C ALA A 739 -14.90 2.90 19.60
N ALA A 740 -14.11 3.79 20.22
CA ALA A 740 -12.68 3.62 20.48
C ALA A 740 -12.36 2.56 21.55
N LYS A 741 -12.94 1.38 21.42
CA LYS A 741 -12.83 0.27 22.36
C LYS A 741 -11.44 -0.39 22.30
N PRO A 742 -10.65 -0.42 23.40
CA PRO A 742 -9.39 -1.13 23.44
C PRO A 742 -9.61 -2.65 23.42
N SER A 743 -8.72 -3.43 22.87
CA SER A 743 -8.76 -4.88 22.95
C SER A 743 -7.81 -5.41 24.04
N VAL A 744 -8.33 -6.18 25.00
CA VAL A 744 -7.48 -6.86 25.99
C VAL A 744 -6.69 -7.94 25.27
N SER A 745 -5.38 -7.74 25.07
CA SER A 745 -4.50 -8.65 24.34
C SER A 745 -4.09 -9.86 25.17
N SER A 746 -3.79 -9.69 26.45
CA SER A 746 -3.48 -10.78 27.37
C SER A 746 -3.82 -10.49 28.81
N ILE A 747 -4.05 -11.55 29.59
CA ILE A 747 -4.12 -11.51 31.04
C ILE A 747 -3.25 -12.63 31.61
N SER A 748 -2.46 -12.34 32.62
CA SER A 748 -1.62 -13.30 33.32
C SER A 748 -1.74 -13.15 34.83
N ARG A 749 -1.36 -14.21 35.58
CA ARG A 749 -1.34 -14.18 37.03
C ARG A 749 -0.04 -14.77 37.53
N LYS A 750 0.78 -13.97 38.21
CA LYS A 750 2.02 -14.37 38.86
C LYS A 750 1.99 -13.94 40.33
N ASN A 751 2.37 -14.79 41.26
CA ASN A 751 2.33 -14.53 42.71
C ASN A 751 0.97 -13.98 43.21
N SER A 752 -0.13 -14.49 42.64
CA SER A 752 -1.52 -14.05 42.92
C SER A 752 -1.84 -12.62 42.44
N LEU A 753 -0.95 -11.90 41.80
CA LEU A 753 -1.21 -10.62 41.18
C LEU A 753 -1.61 -10.81 39.70
N VAL A 754 -2.55 -10.01 39.23
CA VAL A 754 -3.06 -10.10 37.85
C VAL A 754 -2.51 -8.94 37.03
N THR A 755 -1.82 -9.28 35.96
CA THR A 755 -1.34 -8.34 34.95
C THR A 755 -2.25 -8.42 33.72
N VAL A 756 -2.64 -7.27 33.18
CA VAL A 756 -3.40 -7.11 31.95
C VAL A 756 -2.60 -6.31 30.93
N LYS A 757 -2.62 -6.73 29.67
CA LYS A 757 -2.12 -5.96 28.52
C LYS A 757 -3.27 -5.72 27.55
N TRP A 758 -3.26 -4.56 26.90
CA TRP A 758 -4.25 -4.18 25.90
C TRP A 758 -3.60 -3.43 24.73
N ASN A 759 -4.29 -3.41 23.59
CA ASN A 759 -3.86 -2.63 22.45
C ASN A 759 -4.30 -1.18 22.67
N LYS A 760 -3.36 -0.26 22.52
CA LYS A 760 -3.59 1.17 22.60
C LYS A 760 -4.63 1.60 21.57
N LYS A 761 -5.26 2.74 21.82
CA LYS A 761 -6.14 3.42 20.89
C LYS A 761 -5.67 4.86 20.77
N ASP A 762 -5.65 5.35 19.53
CA ASP A 762 -5.33 6.74 19.25
C ASP A 762 -6.50 7.65 19.61
N GLY A 763 -6.22 8.89 19.93
CA GLY A 763 -7.23 9.88 20.26
C GLY A 763 -8.01 9.60 21.55
N VAL A 764 -7.42 8.93 22.54
CA VAL A 764 -8.00 8.72 23.88
C VAL A 764 -7.10 9.29 24.96
N ASP A 765 -7.69 9.75 26.07
CA ASP A 765 -6.93 10.34 27.19
C ASP A 765 -6.44 9.30 28.20
N GLY A 766 -7.01 8.08 28.13
CA GLY A 766 -6.63 7.02 29.05
C GLY A 766 -7.55 5.83 29.04
N TYR A 767 -7.49 5.02 30.11
CA TYR A 767 -8.23 3.77 30.19
C TYR A 767 -8.84 3.54 31.57
N ILE A 768 -9.96 2.82 31.60
CA ILE A 768 -10.57 2.26 32.82
C ILE A 768 -10.44 0.75 32.76
N LEU A 769 -9.73 0.20 33.74
CA LEU A 769 -9.56 -1.24 33.92
C LEU A 769 -10.42 -1.74 35.06
N LYS A 770 -11.09 -2.89 34.89
CA LYS A 770 -11.87 -3.55 35.94
C LYS A 770 -11.45 -5.00 36.10
N LEU A 771 -11.01 -5.36 37.30
CA LEU A 771 -10.71 -6.74 37.69
C LEU A 771 -11.89 -7.30 38.48
N VAL A 772 -12.55 -8.33 37.93
CA VAL A 772 -13.71 -8.99 38.57
C VAL A 772 -13.28 -10.37 39.06
N THR A 773 -13.36 -10.63 40.37
CA THR A 773 -12.98 -11.88 40.98
C THR A 773 -13.73 -12.09 42.30
N GLY A 774 -14.23 -13.31 42.57
CA GLY A 774 -14.90 -13.64 43.83
C GLY A 774 -16.10 -12.77 44.18
N GLY A 775 -16.84 -12.27 43.19
CA GLY A 775 -18.00 -11.38 43.36
C GLY A 775 -17.63 -9.91 43.60
N LYS A 776 -16.34 -9.55 43.64
CA LYS A 776 -15.88 -8.18 43.82
C LYS A 776 -15.31 -7.63 42.52
N THR A 777 -15.47 -6.31 42.29
CA THR A 777 -14.89 -5.57 41.19
C THR A 777 -13.93 -4.54 41.71
N TYR A 778 -12.71 -4.54 41.20
CA TYR A 778 -11.67 -3.55 41.47
C TYR A 778 -11.46 -2.73 40.22
N THR A 779 -11.58 -1.40 40.33
CA THR A 779 -11.46 -0.48 39.20
C THR A 779 -10.17 0.32 39.36
N GLN A 780 -9.44 0.47 38.21
CA GLN A 780 -8.28 1.31 38.10
C GLN A 780 -8.47 2.25 36.93
N LYS A 781 -8.23 3.52 37.13
CA LYS A 781 -8.16 4.55 36.09
C LYS A 781 -6.68 4.74 35.69
N ILE A 782 -6.38 4.74 34.41
CA ILE A 782 -5.08 5.05 33.80
C ILE A 782 -5.28 6.34 33.04
N THR A 783 -4.58 7.38 33.43
CA THR A 783 -4.68 8.73 32.83
C THR A 783 -3.64 8.96 31.74
N ASP A 784 -2.73 8.03 31.55
CA ASP A 784 -1.72 8.06 30.48
C ASP A 784 -2.14 7.09 29.38
N ALA A 785 -2.53 7.65 28.21
CA ALA A 785 -2.94 6.91 27.03
C ALA A 785 -1.81 6.04 26.43
N THR A 786 -0.56 6.34 26.75
CA THR A 786 0.62 5.60 26.24
C THR A 786 0.82 4.27 26.98
N VAL A 787 0.21 4.08 28.14
CA VAL A 787 0.27 2.85 28.92
C VAL A 787 -0.57 1.73 28.25
N SER A 788 -0.01 0.55 28.14
CA SER A 788 -0.68 -0.65 27.57
C SER A 788 -0.59 -1.90 28.45
N GLU A 789 -0.06 -1.76 29.66
CA GLU A 789 0.07 -2.83 30.65
C GLU A 789 -0.17 -2.30 32.07
N PHE A 790 -0.86 -3.09 32.89
CA PHE A 790 -1.07 -2.77 34.31
C PHE A 790 -1.15 -4.03 35.15
N THR A 791 -0.59 -3.98 36.37
CA THR A 791 -0.67 -5.06 37.34
C THR A 791 -1.48 -4.61 38.56
N PHE A 792 -2.61 -5.30 38.80
CA PHE A 792 -3.46 -5.04 39.96
C PHE A 792 -2.75 -5.48 41.24
N SER A 793 -2.85 -4.65 42.27
CA SER A 793 -2.27 -4.94 43.60
C SER A 793 -3.05 -5.98 44.41
N GLN A 794 -4.28 -6.29 44.01
CA GLN A 794 -5.15 -7.22 44.68
C GLN A 794 -4.70 -8.68 44.47
N LYS A 795 -4.56 -9.46 45.56
CA LYS A 795 -4.26 -10.89 45.50
C LYS A 795 -5.47 -11.69 45.01
N VAL A 796 -5.32 -12.36 43.88
CA VAL A 796 -6.35 -13.16 43.23
C VAL A 796 -6.01 -14.64 43.25
N THR A 797 -6.80 -15.44 43.96
CA THR A 797 -6.66 -16.92 44.04
C THR A 797 -7.74 -17.66 43.26
N LYS A 798 -8.88 -16.99 42.98
CA LYS A 798 -10.04 -17.52 42.24
C LYS A 798 -9.92 -17.20 40.74
N SER A 799 -10.90 -17.67 39.94
CA SER A 799 -11.09 -17.28 38.56
C SER A 799 -11.42 -15.77 38.49
N TYR A 800 -11.01 -15.14 37.40
CA TYR A 800 -11.16 -13.70 37.27
C TYR A 800 -11.41 -13.29 35.81
N ARG A 801 -11.97 -12.09 35.65
CA ARG A 801 -12.15 -11.40 34.38
C ARG A 801 -11.52 -10.05 34.47
N VAL A 802 -10.76 -9.64 33.46
CA VAL A 802 -10.29 -8.27 33.34
C VAL A 802 -10.99 -7.62 32.16
N LYS A 803 -11.51 -6.43 32.37
CA LYS A 803 -12.18 -5.58 31.38
C LYS A 803 -11.35 -4.32 31.18
N ALA A 804 -11.33 -3.80 29.96
CA ALA A 804 -10.73 -2.51 29.62
C ALA A 804 -11.67 -1.69 28.73
N ALA A 805 -11.76 -0.41 29.02
CA ALA A 805 -12.45 0.57 28.20
C ALA A 805 -11.54 1.80 28.07
N SER A 806 -11.59 2.52 26.96
CA SER A 806 -10.96 3.84 26.81
C SER A 806 -11.81 4.93 27.44
N VAL A 807 -11.16 6.03 27.74
CA VAL A 807 -11.77 7.28 28.22
C VAL A 807 -11.28 8.39 27.34
N THR A 808 -12.20 9.23 26.86
CA THR A 808 -11.91 10.40 26.04
C THR A 808 -12.76 11.56 26.56
N GLU A 809 -12.16 12.73 26.68
CA GLU A 809 -12.88 13.97 26.97
C GLU A 809 -13.35 14.58 25.65
N VAL A 810 -14.62 14.84 25.53
CA VAL A 810 -15.24 15.47 24.35
C VAL A 810 -15.98 16.70 24.82
N ASP A 811 -15.48 17.86 24.46
CA ASP A 811 -16.07 19.16 24.80
C ASP A 811 -16.45 19.29 26.30
N GLY A 812 -15.50 18.94 27.19
CA GLY A 812 -15.67 18.97 28.65
C GLY A 812 -16.44 17.75 29.22
N GLN A 813 -16.94 16.84 28.40
CA GLN A 813 -17.65 15.64 28.82
C GLN A 813 -16.79 14.40 28.74
N GLN A 814 -16.64 13.64 29.81
CA GLN A 814 -15.92 12.37 29.82
C GLN A 814 -16.76 11.24 29.19
N VAL A 815 -16.33 10.73 28.06
CA VAL A 815 -16.94 9.62 27.33
C VAL A 815 -16.15 8.34 27.55
N THR A 816 -16.83 7.25 27.87
CA THR A 816 -16.21 5.92 28.08
C THR A 816 -16.69 4.95 27.01
N SER A 817 -15.76 4.26 26.34
CA SER A 817 -16.09 3.24 25.35
C SER A 817 -16.71 1.99 26.01
N SER A 818 -17.27 1.11 25.21
CA SER A 818 -17.69 -0.21 25.70
C SER A 818 -16.48 -1.05 26.12
N TYR A 819 -16.68 -1.93 27.15
CA TYR A 819 -15.60 -2.78 27.66
C TYR A 819 -15.26 -3.93 26.73
N SER A 820 -13.98 -4.16 26.46
CA SER A 820 -13.45 -5.46 26.04
C SER A 820 -13.03 -6.27 27.27
N TYR A 821 -12.95 -7.59 27.18
CA TYR A 821 -12.55 -8.41 28.32
C TYR A 821 -11.88 -9.73 27.94
N LYS A 822 -11.04 -10.24 28.86
CA LYS A 822 -10.59 -11.63 28.89
C LYS A 822 -10.89 -12.27 30.25
N THR A 823 -11.11 -13.57 30.25
CA THR A 823 -11.46 -14.35 31.44
C THR A 823 -10.45 -15.48 31.62
N SER A 824 -9.96 -15.63 32.84
CA SER A 824 -9.11 -16.75 33.27
C SER A 824 -9.85 -17.59 34.31
N VAL A 825 -10.08 -18.85 33.97
CA VAL A 825 -10.72 -19.82 34.86
C VAL A 825 -9.67 -20.84 35.28
N VAL A 826 -9.57 -21.08 36.58
CA VAL A 826 -8.62 -22.02 37.18
C VAL A 826 -8.86 -23.43 36.64
N LYS A 827 -7.81 -24.09 36.14
CA LYS A 827 -7.90 -25.42 35.52
C LYS A 827 -7.88 -26.53 36.54
N PRO A 828 -8.66 -27.61 36.35
CA PRO A 828 -8.63 -28.79 37.24
C PRO A 828 -7.34 -29.59 37.04
N THR A 829 -6.77 -30.05 38.17
CA THR A 829 -5.63 -30.97 38.14
C THR A 829 -6.16 -32.43 38.28
N VAL A 830 -6.12 -33.15 37.16
CA VAL A 830 -6.54 -34.58 37.13
C VAL A 830 -5.49 -35.42 37.81
N SER A 831 -5.94 -36.21 38.78
CA SER A 831 -5.12 -37.13 39.57
C SER A 831 -5.10 -38.58 39.04
N LYS A 832 -6.25 -39.06 38.51
CA LYS A 832 -6.38 -40.44 37.98
C LYS A 832 -7.53 -40.54 36.98
N ILE A 833 -7.32 -41.34 35.95
CA ILE A 833 -8.40 -41.85 35.08
C ILE A 833 -8.25 -43.36 35.07
N SER A 834 -9.35 -44.05 35.44
CA SER A 834 -9.37 -45.52 35.53
C SER A 834 -10.63 -46.07 34.83
N LYS A 835 -10.50 -47.24 34.25
CA LYS A 835 -11.59 -48.05 33.72
C LYS A 835 -11.72 -49.32 34.53
N ALA A 836 -12.88 -49.55 35.15
CA ALA A 836 -13.12 -50.71 35.97
C ALA A 836 -13.12 -51.99 35.13
N SER A 837 -12.38 -53.02 35.58
CA SER A 837 -12.22 -54.29 34.85
C SER A 837 -13.55 -55.06 34.67
N LYS A 838 -14.41 -55.13 35.69
CA LYS A 838 -15.72 -55.82 35.65
C LYS A 838 -16.79 -54.97 34.94
N THR A 839 -17.01 -53.73 35.38
CA THR A 839 -18.12 -52.89 34.88
C THR A 839 -17.83 -52.15 33.61
N LYS A 840 -16.53 -52.08 33.20
CA LYS A 840 -16.04 -51.31 32.07
C LYS A 840 -16.43 -49.80 32.12
N LYS A 841 -16.80 -49.27 33.29
CA LYS A 841 -17.11 -47.87 33.52
C LYS A 841 -15.86 -47.06 33.72
N VAL A 842 -15.83 -45.80 33.21
CA VAL A 842 -14.69 -44.88 33.29
C VAL A 842 -14.91 -43.92 34.45
N THR A 843 -13.92 -43.82 35.34
CA THR A 843 -13.88 -42.87 36.44
C THR A 843 -12.77 -41.86 36.21
N VAL A 844 -13.04 -40.58 36.32
CA VAL A 844 -12.07 -39.50 36.37
C VAL A 844 -12.01 -38.90 37.76
N LYS A 845 -10.79 -38.78 38.33
CA LYS A 845 -10.53 -38.15 39.63
C LYS A 845 -9.65 -36.93 39.45
N TRP A 846 -9.89 -35.86 40.20
CA TRP A 846 -9.11 -34.63 40.17
C TRP A 846 -8.89 -34.12 41.60
N LYS A 847 -7.91 -33.22 41.78
CA LYS A 847 -7.63 -32.57 43.07
C LYS A 847 -8.79 -31.63 43.43
N ARG A 848 -9.12 -31.55 44.69
CA ARG A 848 -10.13 -30.62 45.22
C ARG A 848 -9.79 -29.20 44.84
N MET A 849 -10.77 -28.42 44.40
CA MET A 849 -10.64 -27.06 44.02
C MET A 849 -11.71 -26.20 44.72
N SER A 850 -11.26 -25.27 45.57
CA SER A 850 -12.14 -24.26 46.19
C SER A 850 -12.35 -23.03 45.32
N SER A 851 -11.65 -22.95 44.20
CA SER A 851 -11.60 -21.76 43.31
C SER A 851 -12.50 -21.88 42.08
N ALA A 852 -13.25 -22.96 41.92
CA ALA A 852 -14.21 -23.17 40.86
C ALA A 852 -15.60 -23.37 41.44
N ASP A 853 -16.66 -23.05 40.67
CA ASP A 853 -18.08 -23.30 41.07
C ASP A 853 -18.57 -24.66 40.63
N GLY A 854 -17.80 -25.35 39.81
CA GLY A 854 -18.10 -26.71 39.37
C GLY A 854 -17.25 -27.19 38.22
N PHE A 855 -17.64 -28.35 37.66
CA PHE A 855 -16.87 -29.02 36.63
C PHE A 855 -17.76 -29.46 35.46
N ARG A 856 -17.20 -29.52 34.29
CA ARG A 856 -17.75 -30.20 33.11
C ARG A 856 -16.83 -31.37 32.76
N VAL A 857 -17.32 -32.59 32.84
CA VAL A 857 -16.59 -33.77 32.39
C VAL A 857 -17.26 -34.39 31.19
N ARG A 858 -16.46 -34.84 30.24
CA ARG A 858 -16.92 -35.42 28.97
C ARG A 858 -16.17 -36.68 28.66
N LEU A 859 -16.91 -37.70 28.25
CA LEU A 859 -16.39 -38.97 27.74
C LEU A 859 -16.66 -39.04 26.25
N VAL A 860 -15.63 -39.15 25.47
CA VAL A 860 -15.71 -39.38 24.01
C VAL A 860 -15.39 -40.85 23.75
N TYR A 861 -16.34 -41.57 23.21
CA TYR A 861 -16.22 -43.00 22.92
C TYR A 861 -17.01 -43.37 21.67
N LYS A 862 -16.36 -44.01 20.68
CA LYS A 862 -16.93 -44.36 19.36
C LYS A 862 -17.61 -43.15 18.69
N GLY A 863 -16.91 -42.02 18.59
CA GLY A 863 -17.39 -40.77 17.97
C GLY A 863 -18.47 -40.01 18.76
N LYS A 864 -19.12 -40.63 19.78
CA LYS A 864 -20.15 -39.98 20.58
C LYS A 864 -19.60 -39.38 21.87
N THR A 865 -20.02 -38.14 22.20
CA THR A 865 -19.64 -37.45 23.43
C THR A 865 -20.75 -37.50 24.47
N THR A 866 -20.45 -38.01 25.68
CA THR A 866 -21.30 -37.94 26.84
C THR A 866 -20.78 -36.88 27.78
N SER A 867 -21.60 -35.85 28.08
CA SER A 867 -21.20 -34.73 28.96
C SER A 867 -21.97 -34.78 30.29
N LYS A 868 -21.30 -34.42 31.38
CA LYS A 868 -21.93 -34.19 32.68
C LYS A 868 -21.42 -32.91 33.31
N TYR A 869 -22.34 -32.12 33.78
CA TYR A 869 -22.06 -30.92 34.58
C TYR A 869 -22.19 -31.28 36.06
N ILE A 870 -21.22 -30.87 36.86
CA ILE A 870 -21.12 -31.15 38.29
C ILE A 870 -21.09 -29.78 38.96
N SER A 871 -22.20 -29.39 39.60
CA SER A 871 -22.36 -28.12 40.30
C SER A 871 -21.73 -28.10 41.71
N ASN A 872 -21.32 -29.28 42.23
CA ASN A 872 -20.65 -29.33 43.52
C ASN A 872 -19.16 -29.02 43.37
N PRO A 873 -18.65 -27.83 43.82
CA PRO A 873 -17.25 -27.49 43.73
C PRO A 873 -16.32 -28.36 44.56
N LYS A 874 -16.88 -29.06 45.54
CA LYS A 874 -16.14 -29.99 46.42
C LYS A 874 -15.94 -31.38 45.80
N ALA A 875 -16.58 -31.66 44.62
CA ALA A 875 -16.44 -32.92 43.93
C ALA A 875 -15.01 -33.15 43.47
N VAL A 876 -14.51 -34.38 43.67
CA VAL A 876 -13.15 -34.82 43.32
C VAL A 876 -13.15 -35.98 42.34
N SER A 877 -14.34 -36.49 41.95
CA SER A 877 -14.44 -37.57 40.99
C SER A 877 -15.81 -37.62 40.31
N TYR A 878 -15.84 -38.28 39.15
CA TYR A 878 -17.07 -38.68 38.48
C TYR A 878 -16.89 -39.99 37.73
N THR A 879 -17.88 -40.89 37.82
CA THR A 879 -17.91 -42.13 37.07
C THR A 879 -18.99 -42.08 36.00
N PHE A 880 -18.61 -42.25 34.76
CA PHE A 880 -19.58 -42.32 33.65
C PHE A 880 -20.33 -43.63 33.67
N ASN A 881 -21.66 -43.55 33.59
CA ASN A 881 -22.52 -44.73 33.56
C ASN A 881 -22.63 -45.35 32.15
N LYS A 882 -21.48 -45.47 31.47
CA LYS A 882 -21.35 -46.05 30.13
C LYS A 882 -20.24 -47.09 30.12
N LYS A 883 -20.52 -48.26 29.56
CA LYS A 883 -19.52 -49.32 29.36
C LYS A 883 -18.62 -48.94 28.18
N VAL A 884 -17.30 -48.98 28.38
CA VAL A 884 -16.27 -48.63 27.41
C VAL A 884 -15.34 -49.82 27.21
N THR A 885 -15.38 -50.42 26.02
CA THR A 885 -14.61 -51.62 25.69
C THR A 885 -13.37 -51.37 24.85
N GLY A 886 -13.27 -50.22 24.23
CA GLY A 886 -12.14 -49.81 23.37
C GLY A 886 -11.53 -48.48 23.79
N ALA A 887 -10.81 -47.81 22.86
CA ALA A 887 -10.19 -46.51 23.03
C ALA A 887 -11.21 -45.41 23.35
N TYR A 888 -10.85 -44.50 24.24
CA TYR A 888 -11.71 -43.40 24.67
C TYR A 888 -10.88 -42.17 25.06
N LYS A 889 -11.54 -41.03 25.04
CA LYS A 889 -10.97 -39.76 25.53
C LYS A 889 -11.85 -39.23 26.66
N VAL A 890 -11.20 -38.77 27.73
CA VAL A 890 -11.85 -38.02 28.79
C VAL A 890 -11.42 -36.58 28.72
N LYS A 891 -12.38 -35.66 28.72
CA LYS A 891 -12.10 -34.22 28.77
C LYS A 891 -12.69 -33.64 30.04
N ILE A 892 -11.96 -32.75 30.70
CA ILE A 892 -12.44 -32.08 31.91
C ILE A 892 -12.07 -30.59 31.87
N SER A 893 -13.04 -29.76 32.26
CA SER A 893 -12.84 -28.33 32.53
C SER A 893 -13.55 -27.97 33.81
N SER A 894 -13.07 -27.00 34.56
CA SER A 894 -13.81 -26.31 35.60
C SER A 894 -14.63 -25.16 34.97
N TYR A 895 -15.61 -24.69 35.69
CA TYR A 895 -16.29 -23.43 35.36
C TYR A 895 -16.43 -22.56 36.60
N SER A 896 -16.54 -21.26 36.37
CA SER A 896 -16.84 -20.25 37.39
C SER A 896 -17.90 -19.31 36.86
N ASN A 897 -18.83 -18.90 37.73
CA ASN A 897 -19.82 -17.86 37.43
C ASN A 897 -19.12 -16.49 37.67
N ILE A 898 -18.96 -15.74 36.63
CA ILE A 898 -18.37 -14.38 36.69
C ILE A 898 -19.39 -13.44 36.06
N GLU A 899 -19.90 -12.52 36.84
CA GLU A 899 -20.97 -11.58 36.45
C GLU A 899 -22.21 -12.29 35.84
N GLY A 900 -22.67 -13.32 36.52
CA GLY A 900 -23.89 -14.10 36.13
C GLY A 900 -23.70 -15.06 34.94
N LYS A 901 -22.51 -15.08 34.29
CA LYS A 901 -22.25 -15.94 33.15
C LYS A 901 -21.22 -17.03 33.50
N LYS A 902 -21.49 -18.28 33.08
CA LYS A 902 -20.54 -19.39 33.23
C LYS A 902 -19.38 -19.23 32.29
N ALA A 903 -18.18 -19.12 32.83
CA ALA A 903 -16.92 -19.15 32.12
C ALA A 903 -16.22 -20.50 32.36
N TYR A 904 -15.61 -21.09 31.32
CA TYR A 904 -14.98 -22.42 31.42
C TYR A 904 -13.46 -22.28 31.29
N SER A 905 -12.71 -23.12 32.02
CA SER A 905 -11.29 -23.29 31.76
C SER A 905 -11.09 -24.03 30.44
N THR A 906 -9.90 -23.88 29.84
CA THR A 906 -9.48 -24.77 28.74
C THR A 906 -9.62 -26.22 29.16
N GLU A 907 -10.16 -27.07 28.28
CA GLU A 907 -10.33 -28.50 28.58
C GLU A 907 -9.00 -29.22 28.64
N LYS A 908 -8.82 -30.07 29.63
CA LYS A 908 -7.73 -31.01 29.67
C LYS A 908 -8.21 -32.34 29.09
N THR A 909 -7.58 -32.80 28.04
CA THR A 909 -7.93 -34.03 27.31
C THR A 909 -6.96 -35.14 27.62
N PHE A 910 -7.49 -36.34 27.88
CA PHE A 910 -6.72 -37.54 28.14
C PHE A 910 -7.24 -38.68 27.25
N SER A 911 -6.36 -39.22 26.41
CA SER A 911 -6.66 -40.40 25.58
C SER A 911 -6.20 -41.67 26.30
N ARG A 912 -6.99 -42.74 26.17
CA ARG A 912 -6.68 -44.06 26.69
C ARG A 912 -7.09 -45.09 25.63
N LYS A 913 -6.21 -46.09 25.40
CA LYS A 913 -6.45 -47.26 24.55
C LYS A 913 -7.33 -48.32 25.24
#